data_1db5d97a0c8343ddf15330639ff59525
#
_entry.id   1db5d97a0c8343ddf15330639ff59525
#
_cell.length_a   1.000
_cell.length_b   1.000
_cell.length_c   1.000
_cell.angle_alpha   90.00
_cell.angle_beta   90.00
_cell.angle_gamma   90.00
#
_symmetry.space_group_name_H-M   'P 1'
#
loop_
_entity.id
_entity.type
_entity.pdbx_description
1 polymer ?
#
loop_
_entity_poly.entity_id
_entity_poly.type
_entity_poly.pdbx_seq_one_letter_code
_entity_poly.pdbx_strand_id
1 'polypeptide(L)'
;MLPRRVPLATLVLFLVFSWQLTAQESNSKQHAEPDSRSWSTRDFWQTTEGKAVSKGWEFSEGVVTLAIPGQGGNIVSPPLPSNFELSWKWKIEKGVNGGLKYRVRRFGKELFENSYLGLEYQIIDNKPDSTSNTSTGSIYDLVGPKKDKLLHPPGEWNSSTIIANGDHIEHYLNGELVTSATTSGPEWDTLIAFSKFYGGPEFGCGKEQDRFMLTDHGGKTYYKDFQFTPLQAPKPAERLSYGPYLANATRNSWGNQTSIVVWTRTTRQPEMLKGGKAFQKVTAAEAGQLSKRRDADELQKAQIPPGANLDEMNGAVPGEAGRVRLSYFPEEQRKQTKSLAWIDTKPENDFTAQWKIEGLRPGTKYITIIEAQTKDGKPSSVLRGSFVTAPLPTAATPLRFCITTCHDFIRRDDGDNGHKIYPAMKSLAPQFVVHAGDIEYYDKPDPWALTIPLMRFKWGRIFALPNNRDFYNNTTSYFIKDDHDTLANDSWSGQTYGAVTFEEGVKLFNEEQFPSKPERYQTVRWGKDVQLWILEGRDYRSPNNAADGPDKTILGAKQKAWLIKTLNESNATFKLICSPTPIIGPDRDNKKDNHANDNFSYEGDMLRQAFSNVPGVMVFCGDRHWQYASVDSQTQLWEFGCGPGSEKHELGWKEGDTRPEHRFLRVQGGFLSGEVSYPDNQTAATLTIRHHDVNGIPVSEFRFPDSLSIPK
;
A
#
# COMPACT_ATOMS: atom_id res chain seq x y z
N MET A 1 46.18 40.42 46.64
CA MET A 1 46.35 39.65 47.87
C MET A 1 45.56 38.36 47.72
N LEU A 2 46.28 37.25 47.51
CA LEU A 2 45.76 35.88 47.60
C LEU A 2 45.70 35.44 49.05
N PRO A 3 44.85 34.53 49.46
CA PRO A 3 45.37 33.24 49.94
C PRO A 3 44.68 31.98 49.41
N ARG A 4 45.52 31.12 49.03
CA ARG A 4 45.72 29.65 49.30
C ARG A 4 44.51 28.73 49.40
N ARG A 5 44.53 27.77 48.51
CA ARG A 5 43.76 26.51 48.47
C ARG A 5 44.23 25.56 49.59
N VAL A 6 43.28 24.81 50.15
CA VAL A 6 43.50 23.53 50.86
C VAL A 6 42.61 22.49 50.19
N PRO A 7 43.08 21.27 49.87
CA PRO A 7 42.29 20.22 49.25
C PRO A 7 41.59 19.39 50.31
N LEU A 8 40.28 19.19 50.15
CA LEU A 8 39.52 18.18 50.91
C LEU A 8 39.59 16.83 50.19
N ALA A 9 40.20 15.85 50.83
CA ALA A 9 40.17 14.48 50.41
C ALA A 9 38.80 13.86 50.73
N THR A 10 38.07 13.42 49.71
CA THR A 10 36.80 12.73 49.91
C THR A 10 37.07 11.22 50.01
N LEU A 11 36.84 10.69 51.20
CA LEU A 11 36.87 9.27 51.51
C LEU A 11 35.67 8.58 50.87
N VAL A 12 35.91 7.71 49.89
CA VAL A 12 34.87 6.85 49.32
C VAL A 12 34.72 5.60 50.15
N LEU A 13 33.64 5.53 50.90
CA LEU A 13 33.24 4.36 51.68
C LEU A 13 32.54 3.37 50.74
N PHE A 14 33.14 2.26 50.43
CA PHE A 14 32.49 1.12 49.78
C PHE A 14 31.56 0.43 50.77
N LEU A 15 30.27 0.66 50.67
CA LEU A 15 29.23 -0.17 51.29
C LEU A 15 28.95 -1.35 50.37
N VAL A 16 29.47 -2.49 50.71
CA VAL A 16 29.11 -3.79 50.15
C VAL A 16 27.71 -4.16 50.67
N PHE A 17 26.69 -3.90 49.88
CA PHE A 17 25.35 -4.47 50.10
C PHE A 17 25.36 -5.90 49.55
N SER A 18 25.41 -6.88 50.43
CA SER A 18 25.07 -8.27 50.13
C SER A 18 23.56 -8.34 49.82
N TRP A 19 23.22 -8.42 48.54
CA TRP A 19 21.88 -8.83 48.13
C TRP A 19 21.75 -10.34 48.35
N GLN A 20 21.03 -10.71 49.37
CA GLN A 20 20.43 -12.05 49.43
C GLN A 20 19.36 -12.08 48.33
N LEU A 21 19.64 -12.81 47.25
CA LEU A 21 18.61 -13.25 46.33
C LEU A 21 17.68 -14.19 47.10
N THR A 22 16.56 -13.67 47.58
CA THR A 22 15.39 -14.50 47.81
C THR A 22 14.91 -14.92 46.42
N ALA A 23 15.14 -16.16 46.05
CA ALA A 23 14.49 -16.79 44.92
C ALA A 23 12.99 -16.69 45.18
N GLN A 24 12.35 -15.70 44.53
CA GLN A 24 10.91 -15.71 44.35
C GLN A 24 10.66 -16.83 43.35
N GLU A 25 10.25 -17.99 43.86
CA GLU A 25 9.65 -19.03 43.03
C GLU A 25 8.54 -18.36 42.22
N SER A 26 8.81 -18.12 40.93
CA SER A 26 7.78 -17.86 39.96
C SER A 26 6.90 -19.11 39.96
N ASN A 27 5.75 -19.01 40.61
CA ASN A 27 4.66 -19.94 40.44
C ASN A 27 4.27 -19.89 38.95
N SER A 28 5.01 -20.57 38.11
CA SER A 28 4.51 -21.06 36.83
C SER A 28 3.37 -22.00 37.22
N LYS A 29 2.13 -21.51 37.15
CA LYS A 29 0.97 -22.37 37.13
C LYS A 29 1.21 -23.31 35.94
N GLN A 30 1.77 -24.49 36.21
CA GLN A 30 1.69 -25.63 35.34
C GLN A 30 0.17 -25.79 35.08
N HIS A 31 -0.28 -25.43 33.90
CA HIS A 31 -1.61 -25.78 33.46
C HIS A 31 -1.64 -27.30 33.47
N ALA A 32 -2.37 -27.89 34.44
CA ALA A 32 -2.60 -29.31 34.48
C ALA A 32 -3.10 -29.76 33.12
N GLU A 33 -2.48 -30.81 32.56
CA GLU A 33 -2.93 -31.39 31.29
C GLU A 33 -4.42 -31.71 31.41
N PRO A 34 -5.27 -31.24 30.52
CA PRO A 34 -6.68 -31.57 30.57
C PRO A 34 -6.82 -33.08 30.37
N ASP A 35 -7.38 -33.77 31.36
CA ASP A 35 -7.78 -35.17 31.20
C ASP A 35 -8.60 -35.30 29.91
N SER A 36 -8.30 -36.27 29.09
CA SER A 36 -9.00 -36.54 27.79
C SER A 36 -10.54 -36.57 27.94
N ARG A 37 -11.06 -36.88 29.13
CA ARG A 37 -12.49 -36.81 29.46
C ARG A 37 -13.03 -35.40 29.59
N SER A 38 -12.21 -34.41 29.89
CA SER A 38 -12.67 -33.01 30.05
C SER A 38 -13.22 -32.39 28.77
N TRP A 39 -12.68 -32.76 27.60
CA TRP A 39 -13.13 -32.26 26.28
C TRP A 39 -14.58 -32.63 25.98
N SER A 40 -15.09 -33.69 26.54
CA SER A 40 -16.50 -34.13 26.38
C SER A 40 -17.43 -33.56 27.44
N THR A 41 -16.96 -32.63 28.28
CA THR A 41 -17.78 -31.97 29.30
C THR A 41 -18.11 -30.53 28.93
N ARG A 42 -19.28 -30.06 29.39
CA ARG A 42 -19.74 -28.67 29.11
C ARG A 42 -18.79 -27.63 29.68
N ASP A 43 -18.26 -27.83 30.85
CA ASP A 43 -17.45 -26.86 31.58
C ASP A 43 -16.06 -26.65 30.98
N PHE A 44 -15.61 -27.53 30.09
CA PHE A 44 -14.37 -27.34 29.32
C PHE A 44 -14.53 -26.24 28.24
N TRP A 45 -15.73 -26.04 27.74
CA TRP A 45 -16.00 -25.11 26.66
C TRP A 45 -16.65 -23.83 27.15
N GLN A 46 -16.38 -22.75 26.46
CA GLN A 46 -17.04 -21.45 26.62
C GLN A 46 -17.45 -20.86 25.28
N THR A 47 -18.39 -19.93 25.30
CA THR A 47 -18.73 -19.17 24.09
C THR A 47 -17.56 -18.25 23.72
N THR A 48 -17.60 -17.70 22.51
CA THR A 48 -16.60 -16.70 22.05
C THR A 48 -16.58 -15.41 22.87
N GLU A 49 -17.62 -15.14 23.67
CA GLU A 49 -17.71 -14.05 24.63
C GLU A 49 -17.21 -14.43 26.04
N GLY A 50 -16.71 -15.67 26.23
CA GLY A 50 -16.20 -16.15 27.51
C GLY A 50 -17.28 -16.59 28.51
N LYS A 51 -18.53 -16.84 28.04
CA LYS A 51 -19.65 -17.30 28.87
C LYS A 51 -19.78 -18.83 28.84
N ALA A 52 -20.46 -19.38 29.82
CA ALA A 52 -20.81 -20.81 29.82
C ALA A 52 -21.67 -21.17 28.60
N VAL A 53 -21.42 -22.34 28.03
CA VAL A 53 -22.20 -22.88 26.90
C VAL A 53 -23.60 -23.25 27.38
N SER A 54 -24.63 -22.57 26.89
CA SER A 54 -26.02 -22.70 27.41
C SER A 54 -27.02 -23.23 26.42
N LYS A 55 -26.78 -23.11 25.12
CA LYS A 55 -27.70 -23.47 24.05
C LYS A 55 -27.01 -24.18 22.90
N GLY A 56 -27.75 -24.99 22.16
CA GLY A 56 -27.37 -25.58 20.89
C GLY A 56 -26.37 -26.74 20.98
N TRP A 57 -25.50 -26.77 22.00
CA TRP A 57 -24.56 -27.84 22.25
C TRP A 57 -25.04 -28.75 23.38
N GLU A 58 -25.01 -30.06 23.14
CA GLU A 58 -25.31 -31.11 24.11
C GLU A 58 -24.03 -31.91 24.45
N PHE A 59 -23.90 -32.29 25.71
CA PHE A 59 -22.78 -33.06 26.23
C PHE A 59 -23.36 -34.26 26.97
N SER A 60 -23.35 -35.40 26.34
CA SER A 60 -23.94 -36.63 26.90
C SER A 60 -23.14 -37.86 26.47
N GLU A 61 -22.92 -38.79 27.42
CA GLU A 61 -22.25 -40.07 27.19
C GLU A 61 -20.87 -39.96 26.49
N GLY A 62 -20.10 -38.91 26.81
CA GLY A 62 -18.82 -38.67 26.18
C GLY A 62 -18.86 -38.11 24.75
N VAL A 63 -20.05 -37.75 24.27
CA VAL A 63 -20.26 -37.15 22.94
C VAL A 63 -20.61 -35.68 23.08
N VAL A 64 -19.95 -34.81 22.34
CA VAL A 64 -20.27 -33.39 22.16
C VAL A 64 -21.05 -33.27 20.86
N THR A 65 -22.26 -32.78 20.94
CA THR A 65 -23.17 -32.71 19.78
C THR A 65 -23.65 -31.28 19.56
N LEU A 66 -23.54 -30.76 18.34
CA LEU A 66 -24.27 -29.58 17.93
C LEU A 66 -25.73 -29.99 17.65
N ALA A 67 -26.56 -29.98 18.70
CA ALA A 67 -27.93 -30.50 18.67
C ALA A 67 -28.92 -29.55 18.00
N ILE A 68 -28.74 -28.21 18.19
CA ILE A 68 -29.56 -27.20 17.57
C ILE A 68 -28.68 -26.30 16.69
N PRO A 69 -28.45 -26.69 15.42
CA PRO A 69 -27.61 -25.94 14.50
C PRO A 69 -28.08 -24.48 14.28
N GLY A 70 -27.14 -23.56 14.20
CA GLY A 70 -27.40 -22.12 14.06
C GLY A 70 -27.79 -21.40 15.36
N GLN A 71 -27.92 -22.13 16.48
CA GLN A 71 -28.20 -21.54 17.79
C GLN A 71 -27.08 -21.79 18.82
N GLY A 72 -26.19 -22.74 18.56
CA GLY A 72 -25.07 -23.07 19.45
C GLY A 72 -23.97 -22.01 19.44
N GLY A 73 -23.76 -21.41 18.29
CA GLY A 73 -22.58 -20.57 18.05
C GLY A 73 -21.27 -21.37 18.14
N ASN A 74 -20.17 -20.72 17.92
CA ASN A 74 -18.86 -21.33 18.08
C ASN A 74 -18.50 -21.42 19.57
N ILE A 75 -17.87 -22.55 19.96
CA ILE A 75 -17.39 -22.75 21.34
C ILE A 75 -15.88 -22.94 21.33
N VAL A 76 -15.19 -22.33 22.31
CA VAL A 76 -13.73 -22.33 22.43
C VAL A 76 -13.25 -23.01 23.70
N SER A 77 -12.11 -23.71 23.62
CA SER A 77 -11.44 -24.33 24.77
C SER A 77 -10.78 -23.27 25.67
N PRO A 78 -10.31 -23.61 26.88
CA PRO A 78 -9.27 -22.82 27.55
C PRO A 78 -8.00 -22.74 26.69
N PRO A 79 -7.04 -21.84 27.00
CA PRO A 79 -5.73 -21.86 26.38
C PRO A 79 -5.03 -23.20 26.57
N LEU A 80 -4.42 -23.72 25.50
CA LEU A 80 -3.71 -24.98 25.47
C LEU A 80 -2.36 -24.82 24.73
N PRO A 81 -1.39 -25.75 24.98
CA PRO A 81 -0.15 -25.74 24.20
C PRO A 81 -0.36 -25.74 22.72
N SER A 82 0.38 -24.89 22.00
CA SER A 82 0.29 -24.73 20.54
C SER A 82 1.07 -25.81 19.76
N ASN A 83 1.93 -26.57 20.45
CA ASN A 83 2.58 -27.78 19.94
C ASN A 83 1.90 -29.00 20.57
N PHE A 84 1.26 -29.81 19.75
CA PHE A 84 0.38 -30.88 20.23
C PHE A 84 0.14 -31.94 19.19
N GLU A 85 -0.29 -33.09 19.64
CA GLU A 85 -1.03 -34.11 18.90
C GLU A 85 -2.45 -34.13 19.47
N LEU A 86 -3.47 -33.98 18.63
CA LEU A 86 -4.87 -34.11 18.99
C LEU A 86 -5.54 -35.11 18.09
N SER A 87 -6.04 -36.23 18.66
CA SER A 87 -6.90 -37.14 17.95
C SER A 87 -8.33 -37.12 18.49
N TRP A 88 -9.29 -37.34 17.62
CA TRP A 88 -10.72 -37.40 17.96
C TRP A 88 -11.50 -38.20 16.92
N LYS A 89 -12.74 -38.54 17.25
CA LYS A 89 -13.72 -39.05 16.28
C LYS A 89 -14.82 -38.06 16.04
N TRP A 90 -15.31 -38.01 14.83
CA TRP A 90 -16.40 -37.15 14.41
C TRP A 90 -17.36 -37.85 13.47
N LYS A 91 -18.59 -37.36 13.45
CA LYS A 91 -19.66 -37.79 12.56
C LYS A 91 -20.51 -36.59 12.18
N ILE A 92 -20.98 -36.56 10.93
CA ILE A 92 -21.88 -35.52 10.42
C ILE A 92 -23.09 -36.14 9.72
N GLU A 93 -24.16 -35.36 9.59
CA GLU A 93 -25.29 -35.73 8.75
C GLU A 93 -25.03 -35.35 7.29
N LYS A 94 -25.90 -35.80 6.37
CA LYS A 94 -25.79 -35.53 4.92
C LYS A 94 -25.90 -34.03 4.65
N GLY A 95 -25.00 -33.48 3.83
CA GLY A 95 -24.95 -32.06 3.43
C GLY A 95 -24.41 -31.12 4.50
N VAL A 96 -23.90 -31.65 5.61
CA VAL A 96 -23.40 -30.84 6.72
C VAL A 96 -21.97 -30.36 6.47
N ASN A 97 -21.72 -29.12 6.91
CA ASN A 97 -20.41 -28.48 7.04
C ASN A 97 -20.13 -28.25 8.53
N GLY A 98 -18.91 -28.55 8.97
CA GLY A 98 -18.41 -28.36 10.31
C GLY A 98 -16.89 -28.21 10.29
N GLY A 99 -16.26 -28.18 11.44
CA GLY A 99 -14.81 -28.13 11.55
C GLY A 99 -14.31 -28.05 12.98
N LEU A 100 -13.06 -28.41 13.15
CA LEU A 100 -12.33 -28.16 14.37
C LEU A 100 -11.17 -27.19 14.07
N LYS A 101 -11.23 -26.00 14.68
CA LYS A 101 -10.14 -25.02 14.55
C LYS A 101 -9.14 -25.17 15.70
N TYR A 102 -7.89 -24.90 15.37
CA TYR A 102 -6.77 -24.97 16.30
C TYR A 102 -5.84 -23.77 16.09
N ARG A 103 -4.98 -23.50 17.06
CA ARG A 103 -4.18 -22.26 17.12
C ARG A 103 -5.08 -21.01 16.97
N VAL A 104 -6.21 -21.07 17.69
CA VAL A 104 -7.28 -20.06 17.62
C VAL A 104 -6.97 -18.90 18.54
N ARG A 105 -7.03 -17.68 18.01
CA ARG A 105 -6.89 -16.42 18.75
C ARG A 105 -7.60 -15.27 18.03
N ARG A 106 -7.62 -14.08 18.63
CA ARG A 106 -8.12 -12.86 18.01
C ARG A 106 -6.99 -12.14 17.26
N PHE A 107 -7.22 -11.69 16.03
CA PHE A 107 -6.20 -11.09 15.16
C PHE A 107 -6.32 -9.56 15.01
N GLY A 108 -7.19 -8.89 15.72
CA GLY A 108 -7.42 -7.46 15.61
C GLY A 108 -8.65 -7.11 14.77
N LYS A 109 -8.99 -5.82 14.73
CA LYS A 109 -10.23 -5.33 14.11
C LYS A 109 -10.27 -5.49 12.59
N GLU A 110 -9.11 -5.44 11.95
CA GLU A 110 -8.99 -5.45 10.49
C GLU A 110 -9.25 -6.83 9.87
N LEU A 111 -9.16 -7.89 10.67
CA LEU A 111 -9.42 -9.25 10.24
C LEU A 111 -10.66 -9.80 10.94
N PHE A 112 -11.79 -9.88 10.22
CA PHE A 112 -13.09 -10.39 10.69
C PHE A 112 -13.54 -9.77 12.01
N GLU A 113 -13.45 -8.43 12.11
CA GLU A 113 -13.95 -7.66 13.27
C GLU A 113 -13.42 -8.14 14.62
N ASN A 114 -12.17 -8.58 14.69
CA ASN A 114 -11.55 -9.12 15.89
C ASN A 114 -12.18 -10.45 16.38
N SER A 115 -12.74 -11.24 15.49
CA SER A 115 -13.28 -12.56 15.80
C SER A 115 -12.17 -13.57 16.14
N TYR A 116 -12.55 -14.67 16.80
CA TYR A 116 -11.66 -15.80 16.98
C TYR A 116 -11.42 -16.53 15.67
N LEU A 117 -10.17 -16.65 15.27
CA LEU A 117 -9.73 -17.34 14.05
C LEU A 117 -8.55 -18.27 14.34
N GLY A 118 -8.38 -19.28 13.52
CA GLY A 118 -7.27 -20.21 13.55
C GLY A 118 -7.28 -21.12 12.33
N LEU A 119 -6.29 -21.99 12.24
CA LEU A 119 -6.29 -23.06 11.25
C LEU A 119 -7.48 -23.97 11.49
N GLU A 120 -8.08 -24.51 10.42
CA GLU A 120 -9.27 -25.34 10.54
C GLU A 120 -9.05 -26.70 9.86
N TYR A 121 -9.19 -27.77 10.63
CA TYR A 121 -9.41 -29.10 10.07
C TYR A 121 -10.84 -29.15 9.53
N GLN A 122 -10.99 -29.09 8.20
CA GLN A 122 -12.29 -29.07 7.55
C GLN A 122 -13.00 -30.41 7.68
N ILE A 123 -14.30 -30.36 8.02
CA ILE A 123 -15.22 -31.51 8.07
C ILE A 123 -16.44 -31.13 7.25
N ILE A 124 -16.66 -31.81 6.13
CA ILE A 124 -17.79 -31.51 5.22
C ILE A 124 -18.22 -32.77 4.45
N ASP A 125 -19.51 -32.87 4.16
CA ASP A 125 -20.01 -33.94 3.28
C ASP A 125 -19.52 -33.71 1.85
N ASN A 126 -18.49 -34.44 1.46
CA ASN A 126 -17.90 -34.39 0.12
C ASN A 126 -17.37 -35.75 -0.32
N LYS A 127 -17.07 -35.87 -1.60
CA LYS A 127 -16.53 -37.12 -2.15
C LYS A 127 -15.10 -37.39 -1.70
N PRO A 128 -14.70 -38.68 -1.53
CA PRO A 128 -13.32 -39.03 -1.14
C PRO A 128 -12.22 -38.51 -2.07
N ASP A 129 -12.51 -38.40 -3.37
CA ASP A 129 -11.59 -37.94 -4.42
C ASP A 129 -11.41 -36.39 -4.45
N SER A 130 -12.18 -35.64 -3.67
CA SER A 130 -12.09 -34.19 -3.63
C SER A 130 -10.77 -33.72 -3.02
N THR A 131 -10.03 -32.88 -3.75
CA THR A 131 -8.74 -32.30 -3.37
C THR A 131 -8.81 -30.79 -3.10
N SER A 132 -10.03 -30.21 -3.12
CA SER A 132 -10.22 -28.79 -2.84
C SER A 132 -9.72 -28.43 -1.44
N ASN A 133 -9.15 -27.22 -1.28
CA ASN A 133 -8.79 -26.67 0.02
C ASN A 133 -9.99 -26.37 0.94
N THR A 134 -11.20 -26.71 0.51
CA THR A 134 -12.44 -26.66 1.30
C THR A 134 -13.01 -28.08 1.56
N SER A 135 -12.29 -29.15 1.23
CA SER A 135 -12.70 -30.55 1.41
C SER A 135 -12.34 -31.07 2.79
N THR A 136 -12.99 -32.15 3.24
CA THR A 136 -12.67 -32.83 4.48
C THR A 136 -11.19 -33.21 4.56
N GLY A 137 -10.56 -32.88 5.70
CA GLY A 137 -9.14 -33.09 5.95
C GLY A 137 -8.22 -31.96 5.48
N SER A 138 -8.72 -30.96 4.73
CA SER A 138 -7.93 -29.78 4.33
C SER A 138 -7.54 -28.92 5.54
N ILE A 139 -6.45 -28.15 5.39
CA ILE A 139 -6.27 -26.91 6.13
C ILE A 139 -7.12 -25.88 5.38
N TYR A 140 -8.31 -25.60 5.92
CA TYR A 140 -9.38 -24.88 5.21
C TYR A 140 -8.92 -23.57 4.58
N ASP A 141 -9.30 -23.38 3.31
CA ASP A 141 -8.98 -22.24 2.47
C ASP A 141 -7.48 -22.06 2.12
N LEU A 142 -6.61 -22.96 2.58
CA LEU A 142 -5.16 -22.91 2.40
C LEU A 142 -4.63 -24.13 1.65
N VAL A 143 -4.67 -25.32 2.24
CA VAL A 143 -4.07 -26.52 1.67
C VAL A 143 -5.11 -27.63 1.52
N GLY A 144 -5.31 -28.10 0.31
CA GLY A 144 -6.22 -29.23 0.03
C GLY A 144 -5.65 -30.58 0.45
N PRO A 145 -6.52 -31.58 0.72
CA PRO A 145 -6.09 -32.92 1.06
C PRO A 145 -5.66 -33.72 -0.18
N LYS A 146 -4.96 -34.84 0.05
CA LYS A 146 -4.64 -35.80 -1.02
C LYS A 146 -5.91 -36.33 -1.70
N LYS A 147 -5.76 -36.81 -2.92
CA LYS A 147 -6.81 -37.54 -3.63
C LYS A 147 -7.05 -38.91 -3.00
N ASP A 148 -8.28 -39.44 -3.19
CA ASP A 148 -8.67 -40.80 -2.81
C ASP A 148 -8.41 -41.14 -1.33
N LYS A 149 -8.71 -40.20 -0.43
CA LYS A 149 -8.62 -40.39 1.03
C LYS A 149 -9.72 -41.31 1.54
N LEU A 150 -9.41 -42.14 2.52
CA LEU A 150 -10.39 -42.99 3.20
C LEU A 150 -11.36 -42.10 4.00
N LEU A 151 -12.56 -41.89 3.50
CA LEU A 151 -13.62 -41.08 4.11
C LEU A 151 -14.89 -41.93 4.25
N HIS A 152 -15.35 -42.14 5.48
CA HIS A 152 -16.63 -42.82 5.73
C HIS A 152 -17.78 -41.86 5.45
N PRO A 153 -18.92 -42.37 4.92
CA PRO A 153 -20.05 -41.52 4.52
C PRO A 153 -20.75 -40.88 5.71
N PRO A 154 -21.58 -39.81 5.47
CA PRO A 154 -22.42 -39.21 6.51
C PRO A 154 -23.20 -40.25 7.33
N GLY A 155 -23.26 -40.07 8.63
CA GLY A 155 -23.85 -41.02 9.58
C GLY A 155 -22.86 -42.00 10.18
N GLU A 156 -21.69 -42.20 9.61
CA GLU A 156 -20.63 -43.04 10.13
C GLU A 156 -19.52 -42.25 10.83
N TRP A 157 -18.85 -42.88 11.80
CA TRP A 157 -17.74 -42.28 12.51
C TRP A 157 -16.45 -42.29 11.69
N ASN A 158 -15.81 -41.12 11.56
CA ASN A 158 -14.45 -40.94 11.09
C ASN A 158 -13.52 -40.63 12.26
N SER A 159 -12.27 -41.01 12.18
CA SER A 159 -11.21 -40.59 13.10
C SER A 159 -10.30 -39.55 12.42
N SER A 160 -9.86 -38.58 13.17
CA SER A 160 -8.89 -37.60 12.69
C SER A 160 -7.81 -37.35 13.74
N THR A 161 -6.62 -36.99 13.25
CA THR A 161 -5.52 -36.53 14.09
C THR A 161 -4.91 -35.26 13.49
N ILE A 162 -4.63 -34.28 14.31
CA ILE A 162 -3.80 -33.11 13.99
C ILE A 162 -2.49 -33.26 14.76
N ILE A 163 -1.38 -33.15 14.05
CA ILE A 163 -0.06 -32.94 14.65
C ILE A 163 0.37 -31.52 14.31
N ALA A 164 0.60 -30.70 15.35
CA ALA A 164 1.10 -29.35 15.21
C ALA A 164 2.40 -29.23 16.03
N ASN A 165 3.54 -29.12 15.35
CA ASN A 165 4.84 -29.09 15.99
C ASN A 165 5.73 -28.01 15.37
N GLY A 166 5.96 -26.91 16.09
CA GLY A 166 6.57 -25.70 15.53
C GLY A 166 5.71 -25.11 14.43
N ASP A 167 6.26 -24.97 13.24
CA ASP A 167 5.56 -24.53 12.03
C ASP A 167 5.10 -25.68 11.12
N HIS A 168 5.38 -26.93 11.51
CA HIS A 168 4.92 -28.12 10.79
C HIS A 168 3.54 -28.57 11.26
N ILE A 169 2.62 -28.76 10.31
CA ILE A 169 1.24 -29.21 10.54
C ILE A 169 0.96 -30.44 9.68
N GLU A 170 0.33 -31.45 10.30
CA GLU A 170 -0.17 -32.64 9.61
C GLU A 170 -1.62 -32.91 10.01
N HIS A 171 -2.44 -33.29 9.00
CA HIS A 171 -3.79 -33.78 9.20
C HIS A 171 -3.88 -35.26 8.76
N TYR A 172 -4.39 -36.09 9.64
CA TYR A 172 -4.70 -37.47 9.38
C TYR A 172 -6.21 -37.71 9.35
N LEU A 173 -6.67 -38.59 8.48
CA LEU A 173 -8.05 -39.04 8.39
C LEU A 173 -8.07 -40.56 8.33
N ASN A 174 -8.78 -41.20 9.27
CA ASN A 174 -8.88 -42.67 9.40
C ASN A 174 -7.51 -43.37 9.35
N GLY A 175 -6.52 -42.77 10.02
CA GLY A 175 -5.15 -43.30 10.11
C GLY A 175 -4.22 -42.92 8.96
N GLU A 176 -4.70 -42.28 7.92
CA GLU A 176 -3.89 -41.86 6.78
C GLU A 176 -3.55 -40.36 6.81
N LEU A 177 -2.28 -40.00 6.55
CA LEU A 177 -1.87 -38.62 6.31
C LEU A 177 -2.55 -38.09 5.04
N VAL A 178 -3.38 -37.03 5.18
CA VAL A 178 -4.14 -36.47 4.06
C VAL A 178 -3.68 -35.08 3.68
N THR A 179 -3.13 -34.31 4.63
CA THR A 179 -2.65 -32.93 4.38
C THR A 179 -1.44 -32.65 5.26
N SER A 180 -0.43 -31.97 4.71
CA SER A 180 0.67 -31.41 5.51
C SER A 180 1.06 -30.02 5.00
N ALA A 181 1.59 -29.17 5.87
CA ALA A 181 2.06 -27.84 5.54
C ALA A 181 3.13 -27.36 6.52
N THR A 182 3.97 -26.45 6.03
CA THR A 182 4.84 -25.61 6.88
C THR A 182 4.22 -24.22 6.94
N THR A 183 3.87 -23.75 8.16
CA THR A 183 3.14 -22.47 8.37
C THR A 183 4.08 -21.26 8.45
N SER A 184 5.17 -21.30 7.70
CA SER A 184 6.17 -20.23 7.59
C SER A 184 6.83 -20.25 6.22
N GLY A 185 7.45 -19.14 5.86
CA GLY A 185 8.20 -18.98 4.60
C GLY A 185 7.34 -18.60 3.40
N PRO A 186 8.01 -18.39 2.23
CA PRO A 186 7.38 -17.78 1.05
C PRO A 186 6.20 -18.57 0.47
N GLU A 187 6.22 -19.90 0.56
CA GLU A 187 5.10 -20.75 0.12
C GLU A 187 3.86 -20.50 0.98
N TRP A 188 4.03 -20.44 2.32
CA TRP A 188 2.94 -20.16 3.23
C TRP A 188 2.42 -18.73 3.07
N ASP A 189 3.32 -17.76 2.96
CA ASP A 189 2.97 -16.37 2.75
C ASP A 189 2.16 -16.20 1.44
N THR A 190 2.50 -16.98 0.41
CA THR A 190 1.73 -17.02 -0.85
C THR A 190 0.33 -17.58 -0.63
N LEU A 191 0.18 -18.69 0.08
CA LEU A 191 -1.14 -19.24 0.40
C LEU A 191 -2.01 -18.23 1.17
N ILE A 192 -1.42 -17.56 2.17
CA ILE A 192 -2.11 -16.52 2.94
C ILE A 192 -2.50 -15.34 2.05
N ALA A 193 -1.62 -14.88 1.15
CA ALA A 193 -1.91 -13.76 0.25
C ALA A 193 -3.13 -14.02 -0.65
N PHE A 194 -3.32 -15.27 -1.10
CA PHE A 194 -4.49 -15.67 -1.89
C PHE A 194 -5.72 -16.00 -1.05
N SER A 195 -5.62 -16.16 0.27
CA SER A 195 -6.70 -16.58 1.16
C SER A 195 -7.51 -15.41 1.72
N LYS A 196 -8.59 -15.73 2.41
CA LYS A 196 -9.35 -14.77 3.21
C LYS A 196 -8.64 -14.37 4.51
N PHE A 197 -7.56 -15.06 4.90
CA PHE A 197 -6.81 -14.82 6.12
C PHE A 197 -5.69 -13.78 5.96
N TYR A 198 -5.58 -13.19 4.79
CA TYR A 198 -4.65 -12.08 4.57
C TYR A 198 -4.94 -10.92 5.55
N GLY A 199 -3.89 -10.36 6.14
CA GLY A 199 -3.99 -9.33 7.18
C GLY A 199 -3.92 -9.87 8.61
N GLY A 200 -3.98 -11.21 8.81
CA GLY A 200 -3.71 -11.84 10.09
C GLY A 200 -2.20 -12.06 10.30
N PRO A 201 -1.53 -11.24 11.13
CA PRO A 201 -0.10 -11.40 11.35
C PRO A 201 0.20 -12.79 11.93
N GLU A 202 1.18 -13.48 11.35
CA GLU A 202 1.60 -14.82 11.76
C GLU A 202 0.43 -15.84 11.83
N PHE A 203 -0.53 -15.75 10.88
CA PHE A 203 -1.64 -16.69 10.83
C PHE A 203 -1.12 -18.12 10.65
N GLY A 204 -1.57 -19.02 11.52
CA GLY A 204 -1.11 -20.42 11.56
C GLY A 204 0.09 -20.68 12.46
N CYS A 205 0.88 -19.68 12.84
CA CYS A 205 1.95 -19.85 13.82
C CYS A 205 1.40 -20.10 15.23
N GLY A 206 2.03 -20.99 15.99
CA GLY A 206 1.65 -21.27 17.38
C GLY A 206 1.99 -20.13 18.35
N LYS A 207 1.13 -19.86 19.33
CA LYS A 207 1.31 -18.87 20.41
C LYS A 207 0.82 -19.46 21.74
N GLU A 208 1.32 -18.94 22.87
CA GLU A 208 1.04 -19.49 24.22
C GLU A 208 -0.44 -19.47 24.62
N GLN A 209 -1.22 -18.55 24.08
CA GLN A 209 -2.65 -18.39 24.42
C GLN A 209 -3.59 -18.96 23.37
N ASP A 210 -3.09 -19.82 22.51
CA ASP A 210 -3.90 -20.46 21.47
C ASP A 210 -4.96 -21.41 22.07
N ARG A 211 -6.07 -21.53 21.36
CA ARG A 211 -7.24 -22.31 21.75
C ARG A 211 -7.65 -23.26 20.63
N PHE A 212 -8.57 -24.14 20.94
CA PHE A 212 -9.35 -24.89 19.96
C PHE A 212 -10.76 -24.33 19.87
N MET A 213 -11.42 -24.54 18.75
CA MET A 213 -12.80 -24.09 18.54
C MET A 213 -13.58 -25.11 17.75
N LEU A 214 -14.75 -25.50 18.23
CA LEU A 214 -15.77 -26.22 17.47
C LEU A 214 -16.71 -25.19 16.83
N THR A 215 -17.01 -25.40 15.56
CA THR A 215 -17.75 -24.42 14.75
C THR A 215 -19.22 -24.83 14.56
N ASP A 216 -20.11 -23.84 14.61
CA ASP A 216 -21.53 -23.97 14.26
C ASP A 216 -21.76 -23.36 12.86
N HIS A 217 -21.81 -24.23 11.85
CA HIS A 217 -22.09 -23.85 10.46
C HIS A 217 -23.51 -24.26 10.02
N GLY A 218 -24.42 -24.48 10.94
CA GLY A 218 -25.83 -24.74 10.65
C GLY A 218 -26.17 -26.20 10.36
N GLY A 219 -25.30 -27.15 10.71
CA GLY A 219 -25.56 -28.59 10.56
C GLY A 219 -25.19 -29.41 11.77
N LYS A 220 -25.84 -30.55 11.99
CA LYS A 220 -25.55 -31.44 13.12
C LYS A 220 -24.19 -32.10 12.99
N THR A 221 -23.34 -31.89 13.97
CA THR A 221 -22.01 -32.51 14.11
C THR A 221 -21.87 -33.17 15.46
N TYR A 222 -21.09 -34.26 15.49
CA TYR A 222 -20.87 -35.09 16.65
C TYR A 222 -19.37 -35.31 16.83
N TYR A 223 -18.86 -35.13 18.05
CA TYR A 223 -17.44 -35.28 18.40
C TYR A 223 -17.27 -36.13 19.65
N LYS A 224 -16.28 -37.02 19.67
CA LYS A 224 -15.96 -37.84 20.83
C LYS A 224 -14.53 -38.36 20.81
N ASP A 225 -14.16 -39.06 21.86
CA ASP A 225 -12.88 -39.78 21.98
C ASP A 225 -11.67 -38.84 21.78
N PHE A 226 -11.73 -37.64 22.35
CA PHE A 226 -10.62 -36.68 22.27
C PHE A 226 -9.41 -37.18 23.08
N GLN A 227 -8.24 -37.16 22.45
CA GLN A 227 -6.95 -37.44 23.07
C GLN A 227 -6.00 -36.33 22.72
N PHE A 228 -5.54 -35.58 23.70
CA PHE A 228 -4.63 -34.46 23.56
C PHE A 228 -3.31 -34.75 24.24
N THR A 229 -2.21 -34.63 23.48
CA THR A 229 -0.84 -34.80 23.99
C THR A 229 -0.04 -33.55 23.62
N PRO A 230 0.46 -32.79 24.60
CA PRO A 230 1.36 -31.69 24.32
C PRO A 230 2.69 -32.22 23.79
N LEU A 231 3.25 -31.53 22.80
CA LEU A 231 4.54 -31.84 22.22
C LEU A 231 5.59 -30.82 22.67
N GLN A 232 6.82 -31.28 22.80
CA GLN A 232 7.93 -30.36 23.08
C GLN A 232 8.15 -29.47 21.86
N ALA A 233 8.23 -28.15 22.07
CA ALA A 233 8.52 -27.22 20.98
C ALA A 233 9.85 -27.59 20.31
N PRO A 234 9.91 -27.73 18.99
CA PRO A 234 11.16 -27.93 18.27
C PRO A 234 12.02 -26.68 18.41
N LYS A 235 13.34 -26.83 18.25
CA LYS A 235 14.19 -25.66 18.06
C LYS A 235 13.68 -24.88 16.84
N PRO A 236 13.53 -23.54 16.93
CA PRO A 236 13.14 -22.75 15.78
C PRO A 236 14.05 -23.07 14.62
N ALA A 237 13.46 -23.45 13.48
CA ALA A 237 14.24 -23.59 12.25
C ALA A 237 14.78 -22.21 11.89
N GLU A 238 16.05 -22.14 11.46
CA GLU A 238 16.60 -20.92 10.92
C GLU A 238 15.78 -20.57 9.66
N ARG A 239 15.03 -19.46 9.73
CA ARG A 239 14.26 -19.00 8.58
C ARG A 239 15.23 -18.50 7.52
N LEU A 240 15.52 -19.33 6.55
CA LEU A 240 16.26 -18.91 5.36
C LEU A 240 15.37 -17.97 4.57
N SER A 241 15.60 -16.69 4.75
CA SER A 241 14.99 -15.63 3.96
C SER A 241 15.98 -15.21 2.88
N TYR A 242 15.62 -15.39 1.65
CA TYR A 242 16.44 -15.03 0.49
C TYR A 242 15.62 -14.24 -0.51
N GLY A 243 16.27 -13.23 -1.15
CA GLY A 243 15.65 -12.45 -2.20
C GLY A 243 15.37 -13.26 -3.49
N PRO A 244 14.75 -12.64 -4.47
CA PRO A 244 14.39 -11.22 -4.48
C PRO A 244 13.16 -10.89 -3.63
N TYR A 245 13.17 -9.69 -3.04
CA TYR A 245 12.05 -9.12 -2.29
C TYR A 245 11.34 -8.06 -3.12
N LEU A 246 10.30 -7.43 -2.53
CA LEU A 246 9.44 -6.42 -3.14
C LEU A 246 9.37 -5.16 -2.26
N ALA A 247 10.54 -4.63 -1.82
CA ALA A 247 10.62 -3.52 -0.88
C ALA A 247 9.94 -2.23 -1.38
N ASN A 248 9.86 -2.01 -2.70
CA ASN A 248 9.18 -0.87 -3.32
C ASN A 248 7.68 -1.10 -3.60
N ALA A 249 7.14 -2.27 -3.22
CA ALA A 249 5.78 -2.71 -3.46
C ALA A 249 5.31 -2.54 -4.92
N THR A 250 4.06 -2.14 -5.14
CA THR A 250 3.53 -1.84 -6.47
C THR A 250 3.18 -0.37 -6.62
N ARG A 251 3.26 0.12 -7.85
CA ARG A 251 2.61 1.33 -8.31
C ARG A 251 1.70 0.98 -9.47
N ASN A 252 0.58 1.65 -9.57
CA ASN A 252 -0.29 1.52 -10.73
C ASN A 252 -0.56 2.89 -11.33
N SER A 253 -0.85 2.97 -12.64
CA SER A 253 -1.23 4.20 -13.29
C SER A 253 -2.03 3.93 -14.58
N TRP A 254 -2.46 5.00 -15.23
CA TRP A 254 -3.19 4.97 -16.51
C TRP A 254 -4.50 4.19 -16.43
N GLY A 255 -5.06 4.06 -15.20
CA GLY A 255 -6.32 3.38 -14.95
C GLY A 255 -7.51 4.07 -15.67
N ASN A 256 -8.42 3.24 -16.20
CA ASN A 256 -9.71 3.66 -16.74
C ASN A 256 -10.79 2.61 -16.38
N GLN A 257 -11.89 2.56 -17.12
CA GLN A 257 -12.99 1.63 -16.88
C GLN A 257 -12.58 0.16 -17.02
N THR A 258 -11.63 -0.14 -17.93
CA THR A 258 -11.37 -1.52 -18.39
C THR A 258 -9.90 -1.90 -18.41
N SER A 259 -9.00 -0.98 -18.07
CA SER A 259 -7.56 -1.25 -18.10
C SER A 259 -6.80 -0.47 -17.04
N ILE A 260 -5.60 -0.97 -16.69
CA ILE A 260 -4.63 -0.30 -15.81
C ILE A 260 -3.23 -0.87 -16.11
N VAL A 261 -2.20 -0.09 -15.81
CA VAL A 261 -0.81 -0.58 -15.81
C VAL A 261 -0.35 -0.73 -14.36
N VAL A 262 0.18 -1.91 -14.03
CA VAL A 262 0.76 -2.22 -12.70
C VAL A 262 2.27 -2.40 -12.85
N TRP A 263 3.02 -1.81 -11.96
CA TRP A 263 4.48 -1.80 -11.92
C TRP A 263 4.96 -2.40 -10.59
N THR A 264 6.11 -3.09 -10.62
CA THR A 264 6.86 -3.51 -9.43
C THR A 264 8.36 -3.54 -9.71
N ARG A 265 9.16 -3.69 -8.64
CA ARG A 265 10.61 -3.82 -8.70
C ARG A 265 11.09 -4.88 -7.71
N THR A 266 12.01 -5.73 -8.13
CA THR A 266 12.64 -6.71 -7.24
C THR A 266 13.88 -6.14 -6.56
N THR A 267 14.05 -6.47 -5.28
CA THR A 267 15.08 -5.91 -4.40
C THR A 267 15.82 -6.99 -3.65
N ARG A 268 17.09 -6.72 -3.27
CA ARG A 268 17.95 -7.63 -2.51
C ARG A 268 17.53 -7.75 -1.03
N GLN A 269 16.84 -6.73 -0.52
CA GLN A 269 16.43 -6.62 0.88
C GLN A 269 14.91 -6.41 0.95
N PRO A 270 14.25 -6.89 2.01
CA PRO A 270 12.80 -6.73 2.18
C PRO A 270 12.38 -5.28 2.51
N GLU A 271 13.32 -4.47 2.98
CA GLU A 271 13.13 -3.08 3.39
C GLU A 271 14.34 -2.23 3.00
N MET A 272 14.18 -0.93 3.07
CA MET A 272 15.24 0.05 2.93
C MET A 272 16.32 -0.14 4.00
N LEU A 273 17.60 -0.04 3.63
CA LEU A 273 18.72 -0.13 4.56
C LEU A 273 18.69 1.03 5.56
N LYS A 274 18.54 0.69 6.84
CA LYS A 274 18.63 1.64 7.96
C LYS A 274 20.01 1.56 8.61
N GLY A 275 20.56 2.73 8.98
CA GLY A 275 21.88 2.77 9.62
C GLY A 275 23.05 2.47 8.69
N GLY A 276 22.85 2.53 7.37
CA GLY A 276 23.92 2.48 6.38
C GLY A 276 24.87 3.68 6.46
N LYS A 277 25.91 3.69 5.63
CA LYS A 277 26.90 4.79 5.56
C LYS A 277 26.21 6.07 5.09
N ALA A 278 26.58 7.22 5.69
CA ALA A 278 26.10 8.51 5.24
C ALA A 278 26.84 8.98 3.98
N PHE A 279 26.15 9.67 3.08
CA PHE A 279 26.81 10.36 1.96
C PHE A 279 27.79 11.43 2.45
N GLN A 280 28.83 11.69 1.68
CA GLN A 280 29.71 12.83 1.92
C GLN A 280 28.92 14.12 1.73
N LYS A 281 29.17 15.09 2.63
CA LYS A 281 28.52 16.39 2.54
C LYS A 281 29.06 17.16 1.34
N VAL A 282 28.19 17.44 0.39
CA VAL A 282 28.43 18.30 -0.77
C VAL A 282 27.54 19.51 -0.63
N THR A 283 28.10 20.70 -0.59
CA THR A 283 27.34 21.95 -0.51
C THR A 283 26.63 22.24 -1.84
N ALA A 284 25.61 23.10 -1.82
CA ALA A 284 24.91 23.50 -3.04
C ALA A 284 25.86 24.18 -4.06
N ALA A 285 26.87 24.94 -3.60
CA ALA A 285 27.87 25.56 -4.48
C ALA A 285 28.75 24.52 -5.16
N GLU A 286 29.24 23.51 -4.41
CA GLU A 286 30.00 22.38 -4.97
C GLU A 286 29.15 21.53 -5.90
N ALA A 287 27.90 21.23 -5.55
CA ALA A 287 26.95 20.54 -6.41
C ALA A 287 26.73 21.29 -7.73
N GLY A 288 26.62 22.62 -7.68
CA GLY A 288 26.54 23.46 -8.87
C GLY A 288 27.78 23.41 -9.76
N GLN A 289 28.97 23.14 -9.20
CA GLN A 289 30.18 22.87 -10.00
C GLN A 289 30.20 21.44 -10.55
N LEU A 290 29.85 20.46 -9.71
CA LEU A 290 29.77 19.06 -10.11
C LEU A 290 28.72 18.84 -11.22
N SER A 291 27.57 19.51 -11.16
CA SER A 291 26.50 19.39 -12.17
C SER A 291 26.93 19.76 -13.60
N LYS A 292 28.06 20.47 -13.75
CA LYS A 292 28.66 20.83 -15.04
C LYS A 292 29.60 19.73 -15.59
N ARG A 293 29.98 18.75 -14.77
CA ARG A 293 30.86 17.63 -15.16
C ARG A 293 30.02 16.50 -15.76
N ARG A 294 30.71 15.58 -16.47
CA ARG A 294 30.04 14.49 -17.21
C ARG A 294 30.59 13.09 -16.84
N ASP A 295 31.68 13.01 -16.09
CA ASP A 295 32.21 11.73 -15.64
C ASP A 295 31.41 11.18 -14.48
N ALA A 296 30.61 10.13 -14.75
CA ALA A 296 29.72 9.53 -13.78
C ALA A 296 30.46 8.93 -12.57
N ASP A 297 31.64 8.36 -12.79
CA ASP A 297 32.46 7.76 -11.73
C ASP A 297 32.99 8.85 -10.79
N GLU A 298 33.48 9.96 -11.33
CA GLU A 298 33.95 11.11 -10.57
C GLU A 298 32.79 11.69 -9.73
N LEU A 299 31.61 11.83 -10.33
CA LEU A 299 30.42 12.39 -9.66
C LEU A 299 29.91 11.52 -8.51
N GLN A 300 30.01 10.20 -8.64
CA GLN A 300 29.64 9.28 -7.55
C GLN A 300 30.72 9.29 -6.45
N LYS A 301 32.01 9.23 -6.80
CA LYS A 301 33.13 9.28 -5.85
C LYS A 301 33.15 10.56 -5.01
N ALA A 302 32.67 11.67 -5.57
CA ALA A 302 32.54 12.94 -4.81
C ALA A 302 31.51 12.86 -3.66
N GLN A 303 30.59 11.90 -3.68
CA GLN A 303 29.48 11.81 -2.73
C GLN A 303 29.49 10.53 -1.90
N ILE A 304 30.12 9.45 -2.38
CA ILE A 304 30.19 8.17 -1.67
C ILE A 304 31.52 8.11 -0.89
N PRO A 305 31.49 7.74 0.41
CA PRO A 305 32.72 7.62 1.20
C PRO A 305 33.73 6.65 0.58
N PRO A 306 35.05 6.91 0.68
CA PRO A 306 36.08 6.02 0.15
C PRO A 306 35.91 4.57 0.65
N GLY A 307 35.97 3.60 -0.27
CA GLY A 307 35.78 2.17 0.03
C GLY A 307 34.33 1.75 0.29
N ALA A 308 33.35 2.64 0.11
CA ALA A 308 31.95 2.29 0.11
C ALA A 308 31.39 2.19 -1.31
N ASN A 309 30.24 1.54 -1.43
CA ASN A 309 29.43 1.55 -2.65
C ASN A 309 28.00 2.05 -2.35
N LEU A 310 27.22 2.27 -3.39
CA LEU A 310 25.89 2.85 -3.27
C LEU A 310 24.91 1.96 -2.46
N ASP A 311 25.08 0.64 -2.54
CA ASP A 311 24.24 -0.34 -1.84
C ASP A 311 24.43 -0.33 -0.31
N GLU A 312 25.53 0.25 0.17
CA GLU A 312 25.87 0.36 1.59
C GLU A 312 25.39 1.69 2.21
N MET A 313 24.87 2.60 1.39
CA MET A 313 24.46 3.92 1.87
C MET A 313 23.12 3.84 2.63
N ASN A 314 22.96 4.70 3.63
CA ASN A 314 21.71 4.80 4.37
C ASN A 314 20.56 5.18 3.43
N GLY A 315 19.50 4.40 3.46
CA GLY A 315 18.39 4.52 2.52
C GLY A 315 18.52 3.68 1.25
N ALA A 316 19.57 2.88 1.10
CA ALA A 316 19.75 2.00 -0.05
C ALA A 316 18.62 0.95 -0.15
N VAL A 317 18.18 0.72 -1.39
CA VAL A 317 17.23 -0.35 -1.76
C VAL A 317 17.79 -1.05 -3.01
N PRO A 318 18.87 -1.83 -2.86
CA PRO A 318 19.52 -2.47 -4.00
C PRO A 318 18.57 -3.39 -4.75
N GLY A 319 18.61 -3.35 -6.08
CA GLY A 319 17.87 -4.28 -6.92
C GLY A 319 18.46 -5.70 -6.89
N GLU A 320 17.63 -6.68 -7.17
CA GLU A 320 18.00 -8.10 -7.26
C GLU A 320 17.31 -8.75 -8.45
N ALA A 321 18.10 -9.49 -9.24
CA ALA A 321 17.55 -10.20 -10.39
C ALA A 321 16.76 -11.44 -9.96
N GLY A 322 15.59 -11.61 -10.54
CA GLY A 322 14.71 -12.73 -10.30
C GLY A 322 13.58 -12.77 -11.32
N ARG A 323 12.45 -13.29 -10.91
CA ARG A 323 11.22 -13.36 -11.72
C ARG A 323 10.05 -12.89 -10.89
N VAL A 324 9.10 -12.23 -11.53
CA VAL A 324 7.85 -11.79 -10.89
C VAL A 324 6.63 -12.19 -11.72
N ARG A 325 5.52 -12.44 -11.05
CA ARG A 325 4.23 -12.73 -11.67
C ARG A 325 3.14 -11.93 -10.98
N LEU A 326 2.26 -11.33 -11.76
CA LEU A 326 1.06 -10.68 -11.27
C LEU A 326 -0.15 -11.62 -11.42
N SER A 327 -0.87 -11.83 -10.32
CA SER A 327 -2.21 -12.39 -10.29
C SER A 327 -3.20 -11.34 -9.82
N TYR A 328 -4.45 -11.38 -10.35
CA TYR A 328 -5.49 -10.43 -9.96
C TYR A 328 -6.88 -11.03 -10.03
N PHE A 329 -7.80 -10.51 -9.22
CA PHE A 329 -9.21 -10.92 -9.18
C PHE A 329 -10.09 -9.81 -8.61
N PRO A 330 -11.40 -9.73 -8.98
CA PRO A 330 -12.34 -8.87 -8.29
C PRO A 330 -12.44 -9.28 -6.82
N GLU A 331 -12.42 -8.32 -5.88
CA GLU A 331 -12.36 -8.58 -4.43
C GLU A 331 -13.39 -9.61 -3.96
N GLU A 332 -14.62 -9.52 -4.45
CA GLU A 332 -15.72 -10.42 -4.09
C GLU A 332 -15.69 -11.77 -4.84
N GLN A 333 -14.83 -11.95 -5.83
CA GLN A 333 -14.84 -13.09 -6.75
C GLN A 333 -13.45 -13.72 -6.90
N ARG A 334 -12.82 -14.09 -5.78
CA ARG A 334 -11.50 -14.71 -5.75
C ARG A 334 -11.35 -15.92 -6.69
N LYS A 335 -12.43 -16.69 -6.89
CA LYS A 335 -12.42 -17.84 -7.84
C LYS A 335 -12.16 -17.43 -9.30
N GLN A 336 -12.28 -16.14 -9.63
CA GLN A 336 -11.96 -15.61 -10.95
C GLN A 336 -10.53 -15.08 -11.05
N THR A 337 -9.62 -15.59 -10.23
CA THR A 337 -8.20 -15.25 -10.29
C THR A 337 -7.64 -15.51 -11.68
N LYS A 338 -6.97 -14.49 -12.23
CA LYS A 338 -6.18 -14.58 -13.45
C LYS A 338 -4.72 -14.33 -13.09
N SER A 339 -3.83 -15.19 -13.57
CA SER A 339 -2.38 -15.04 -13.41
C SER A 339 -1.76 -14.74 -14.76
N LEU A 340 -0.91 -13.73 -14.83
CA LEU A 340 -0.17 -13.34 -16.01
C LEU A 340 1.13 -14.15 -16.13
N ALA A 341 1.84 -14.00 -17.24
CA ALA A 341 3.13 -14.66 -17.42
C ALA A 341 4.20 -14.11 -16.46
N TRP A 342 5.17 -14.96 -16.13
CA TRP A 342 6.36 -14.56 -15.40
C TRP A 342 7.21 -13.60 -16.24
N ILE A 343 7.72 -12.55 -15.60
CA ILE A 343 8.66 -11.57 -16.17
C ILE A 343 9.98 -11.69 -15.42
N ASP A 344 11.09 -11.81 -16.16
CA ASP A 344 12.43 -11.76 -15.61
C ASP A 344 12.82 -10.30 -15.35
N THR A 345 13.28 -9.99 -14.14
CA THR A 345 13.77 -8.66 -13.76
C THR A 345 15.27 -8.56 -13.96
N LYS A 346 15.73 -7.45 -14.57
CA LYS A 346 17.10 -7.30 -15.07
C LYS A 346 17.70 -5.95 -14.64
N PRO A 347 19.04 -5.87 -14.47
CA PRO A 347 19.71 -4.64 -14.04
C PRO A 347 19.58 -3.48 -15.05
N GLU A 348 19.43 -3.77 -16.35
CA GLU A 348 19.36 -2.75 -17.40
C GLU A 348 18.20 -1.78 -17.18
N ASN A 349 17.07 -2.27 -16.63
CA ASN A 349 15.87 -1.49 -16.30
C ASN A 349 15.63 -1.41 -14.78
N ASP A 350 16.67 -1.36 -13.99
CA ASP A 350 16.60 -1.29 -12.52
C ASP A 350 15.74 -2.38 -11.88
N PHE A 351 15.75 -3.59 -12.45
CA PHE A 351 15.00 -4.76 -11.95
C PHE A 351 13.47 -4.56 -11.88
N THR A 352 12.92 -3.71 -12.74
CA THR A 352 11.48 -3.42 -12.80
C THR A 352 10.73 -4.39 -13.70
N ALA A 353 9.43 -4.54 -13.45
CA ALA A 353 8.49 -5.26 -14.28
C ALA A 353 7.15 -4.54 -14.35
N GLN A 354 6.48 -4.61 -15.49
CA GLN A 354 5.20 -3.95 -15.72
C GLN A 354 4.23 -4.85 -16.45
N TRP A 355 2.96 -4.73 -16.11
CA TRP A 355 1.84 -5.43 -16.78
C TRP A 355 0.74 -4.45 -17.14
N LYS A 356 0.34 -4.43 -18.40
CA LYS A 356 -0.91 -3.82 -18.81
C LYS A 356 -2.03 -4.84 -18.64
N ILE A 357 -2.99 -4.54 -17.79
CA ILE A 357 -4.18 -5.37 -17.56
C ILE A 357 -5.32 -4.77 -18.35
N GLU A 358 -6.03 -5.60 -19.13
CA GLU A 358 -7.16 -5.20 -19.96
C GLU A 358 -8.37 -6.13 -19.71
N GLY A 359 -9.55 -5.70 -20.16
CA GLY A 359 -10.79 -6.46 -19.98
C GLY A 359 -11.29 -6.48 -18.53
N LEU A 360 -10.96 -5.45 -17.77
CA LEU A 360 -11.45 -5.26 -16.41
C LEU A 360 -12.92 -4.82 -16.42
N ARG A 361 -13.62 -5.03 -15.30
CA ARG A 361 -14.99 -4.54 -15.10
C ARG A 361 -14.95 -3.13 -14.56
N PRO A 362 -15.78 -2.21 -15.07
CA PRO A 362 -15.92 -0.86 -14.53
C PRO A 362 -16.37 -0.85 -13.07
N GLY A 363 -15.93 0.15 -12.31
CA GLY A 363 -16.36 0.40 -10.93
C GLY A 363 -16.07 -0.76 -9.95
N THR A 364 -15.02 -1.53 -10.23
CA THR A 364 -14.72 -2.76 -9.50
C THR A 364 -13.38 -2.65 -8.77
N LYS A 365 -13.38 -3.03 -7.49
CA LYS A 365 -12.14 -3.20 -6.73
C LYS A 365 -11.50 -4.54 -7.09
N TYR A 366 -10.25 -4.48 -7.47
CA TYR A 366 -9.42 -5.64 -7.76
C TYR A 366 -8.35 -5.82 -6.71
N ILE A 367 -8.13 -7.07 -6.31
CA ILE A 367 -6.97 -7.47 -5.54
C ILE A 367 -5.88 -7.88 -6.50
N THR A 368 -4.66 -7.45 -6.22
CA THR A 368 -3.44 -7.86 -6.93
C THR A 368 -2.56 -8.68 -6.00
N ILE A 369 -1.89 -9.69 -6.54
CA ILE A 369 -0.88 -10.46 -5.85
C ILE A 369 0.35 -10.53 -6.75
N ILE A 370 1.47 -10.01 -6.27
CA ILE A 370 2.77 -10.14 -6.91
C ILE A 370 3.53 -11.26 -6.21
N GLU A 371 3.90 -12.27 -6.95
CA GLU A 371 4.79 -13.35 -6.50
C GLU A 371 6.18 -13.08 -7.06
N ALA A 372 7.20 -13.21 -6.23
CA ALA A 372 8.60 -13.15 -6.65
C ALA A 372 9.28 -14.50 -6.45
N GLN A 373 10.20 -14.81 -7.35
CA GLN A 373 11.02 -16.03 -7.34
C GLN A 373 12.48 -15.70 -7.67
N THR A 374 13.38 -16.52 -7.15
CA THR A 374 14.76 -16.56 -7.62
C THR A 374 14.82 -16.95 -9.11
N LYS A 375 15.96 -16.78 -9.75
CA LYS A 375 16.17 -17.20 -11.16
C LYS A 375 15.96 -18.69 -11.39
N ASP A 376 16.23 -19.52 -10.40
CA ASP A 376 15.99 -20.99 -10.43
C ASP A 376 14.56 -21.39 -10.04
N GLY A 377 13.66 -20.42 -9.86
CA GLY A 377 12.23 -20.65 -9.68
C GLY A 377 11.77 -20.93 -8.25
N LYS A 378 12.63 -20.73 -7.24
CA LYS A 378 12.21 -20.88 -5.84
C LYS A 378 11.41 -19.66 -5.39
N PRO A 379 10.23 -19.84 -4.75
CA PRO A 379 9.49 -18.76 -4.14
C PRO A 379 10.34 -17.98 -3.14
N SER A 380 10.26 -16.64 -3.18
CA SER A 380 11.09 -15.78 -2.32
C SER A 380 10.28 -14.75 -1.54
N SER A 381 9.31 -14.12 -2.17
CA SER A 381 8.42 -13.17 -1.50
C SER A 381 7.09 -13.03 -2.24
N VAL A 382 6.10 -12.51 -1.53
CA VAL A 382 4.78 -12.22 -2.08
C VAL A 382 4.29 -10.88 -1.53
N LEU A 383 3.55 -10.16 -2.35
CA LEU A 383 2.92 -8.89 -1.98
C LEU A 383 1.47 -8.87 -2.45
N ARG A 384 0.56 -8.48 -1.58
CA ARG A 384 -0.83 -8.21 -1.92
C ARG A 384 -1.11 -6.72 -1.95
N GLY A 385 -1.81 -6.26 -2.98
CA GLY A 385 -2.25 -4.89 -3.14
C GLY A 385 -3.66 -4.81 -3.71
N SER A 386 -4.10 -3.61 -4.08
CA SER A 386 -5.41 -3.40 -4.70
C SER A 386 -5.47 -2.12 -5.53
N PHE A 387 -6.45 -2.08 -6.44
CA PHE A 387 -6.85 -0.88 -7.16
C PHE A 387 -8.35 -0.91 -7.46
N VAL A 388 -8.91 0.24 -7.85
CA VAL A 388 -10.30 0.37 -8.29
C VAL A 388 -10.33 0.86 -9.73
N THR A 389 -11.13 0.25 -10.59
CA THR A 389 -11.39 0.74 -11.95
C THR A 389 -12.43 1.87 -11.93
N ALA A 390 -12.31 2.80 -12.84
CA ALA A 390 -13.29 3.88 -12.97
C ALA A 390 -14.69 3.32 -13.27
N PRO A 391 -15.76 3.87 -12.67
CA PRO A 391 -17.15 3.52 -13.00
C PRO A 391 -17.50 3.88 -14.45
N LEU A 392 -18.57 3.26 -14.96
CA LEU A 392 -19.09 3.62 -16.30
C LEU A 392 -19.42 5.11 -16.38
N PRO A 393 -19.24 5.75 -17.55
CA PRO A 393 -19.57 7.17 -17.77
C PRO A 393 -21.04 7.53 -17.53
N THR A 394 -21.93 6.53 -17.45
CA THR A 394 -23.36 6.70 -17.16
C THR A 394 -23.72 6.49 -15.70
N ALA A 395 -22.79 6.03 -14.88
CA ALA A 395 -23.04 5.69 -13.49
C ALA A 395 -22.96 6.92 -12.59
N ALA A 396 -24.09 7.29 -11.98
CA ALA A 396 -24.16 8.31 -10.92
C ALA A 396 -23.74 7.63 -9.58
N THR A 397 -22.47 7.77 -9.22
CA THR A 397 -21.88 7.14 -8.04
C THR A 397 -21.11 8.14 -7.21
N PRO A 398 -21.19 8.10 -5.87
CA PRO A 398 -20.31 8.87 -5.02
C PRO A 398 -18.85 8.58 -5.33
N LEU A 399 -18.03 9.61 -5.32
CA LEU A 399 -16.61 9.53 -5.64
C LEU A 399 -15.81 10.34 -4.64
N ARG A 400 -14.69 9.80 -4.18
CA ARG A 400 -13.71 10.52 -3.39
C ARG A 400 -12.33 10.35 -4.02
N PHE A 401 -11.58 11.44 -4.11
CA PHE A 401 -10.23 11.44 -4.64
C PHE A 401 -9.32 12.36 -3.84
N CYS A 402 -8.01 12.19 -3.98
CA CYS A 402 -7.01 13.07 -3.40
C CYS A 402 -6.04 13.57 -4.47
N ILE A 403 -5.44 14.75 -4.23
CA ILE A 403 -4.37 15.32 -5.06
C ILE A 403 -3.26 15.80 -4.13
N THR A 404 -2.01 15.48 -4.49
CA THR A 404 -0.80 15.85 -3.74
C THR A 404 0.33 16.21 -4.70
N THR A 405 1.36 16.90 -4.20
CA THR A 405 2.55 17.31 -4.95
C THR A 405 3.73 17.54 -4.00
N CYS A 406 4.92 17.75 -4.54
CA CYS A 406 6.09 18.34 -3.87
C CYS A 406 6.41 17.67 -2.53
N HIS A 407 7.07 16.53 -2.56
CA HIS A 407 7.69 15.94 -1.37
C HIS A 407 9.03 15.32 -1.71
N ASP A 408 9.90 15.14 -0.73
CA ASP A 408 11.14 14.43 -0.90
C ASP A 408 11.50 13.62 0.35
N PHE A 409 12.50 12.77 0.20
CA PHE A 409 12.94 11.90 1.29
C PHE A 409 13.50 12.68 2.50
N ILE A 410 14.23 13.75 2.28
CA ILE A 410 14.89 14.51 3.38
C ILE A 410 13.94 15.37 4.17
N ARG A 411 12.81 15.76 3.59
CA ARG A 411 11.77 16.59 4.21
C ARG A 411 10.55 15.80 4.70
N ARG A 412 10.66 14.46 4.75
CA ARG A 412 9.60 13.63 5.32
C ARG A 412 9.33 14.02 6.78
N ASP A 413 8.08 14.00 7.19
CA ASP A 413 7.63 14.53 8.49
C ASP A 413 7.17 13.45 9.48
N ASP A 414 7.22 12.16 9.08
CA ASP A 414 6.95 10.99 9.94
C ASP A 414 8.19 10.07 10.06
N GLY A 415 9.38 10.64 10.10
CA GLY A 415 10.63 9.91 10.32
C GLY A 415 10.82 8.74 9.35
N ASP A 416 11.06 7.56 9.89
CA ASP A 416 11.28 6.35 9.08
C ASP A 416 10.00 5.78 8.44
N ASN A 417 8.82 6.23 8.85
CA ASN A 417 7.56 5.83 8.25
C ASN A 417 7.30 6.56 6.92
N GLY A 418 7.83 7.78 6.74
CA GLY A 418 7.68 8.57 5.52
C GLY A 418 6.91 9.87 5.70
N HIS A 419 5.83 10.06 4.95
CA HIS A 419 5.04 11.29 4.96
C HIS A 419 3.68 11.06 5.62
N LYS A 420 3.27 11.96 6.52
CA LYS A 420 1.99 11.91 7.26
C LYS A 420 0.77 11.99 6.35
N ILE A 421 0.88 12.64 5.20
CA ILE A 421 -0.25 12.78 4.27
C ILE A 421 -0.78 11.42 3.79
N TYR A 422 0.04 10.37 3.67
CA TYR A 422 -0.40 9.10 3.12
C TYR A 422 -1.36 8.33 4.04
N PRO A 423 -1.08 8.11 5.34
CA PRO A 423 -2.09 7.55 6.24
C PRO A 423 -3.32 8.46 6.38
N ALA A 424 -3.17 9.79 6.33
CA ALA A 424 -4.27 10.74 6.34
C ALA A 424 -5.16 10.57 5.09
N MET A 425 -4.60 10.56 3.89
CA MET A 425 -5.34 10.30 2.65
C MET A 425 -5.99 8.91 2.66
N LYS A 426 -5.28 7.88 3.13
CA LYS A 426 -5.81 6.51 3.24
C LYS A 426 -7.07 6.45 4.10
N SER A 427 -7.13 7.21 5.20
CA SER A 427 -8.31 7.28 6.09
C SER A 427 -9.55 7.83 5.40
N LEU A 428 -9.39 8.66 4.35
CA LEU A 428 -10.48 9.16 3.52
C LEU A 428 -11.00 8.12 2.52
N ALA A 429 -10.32 6.97 2.37
CA ALA A 429 -10.65 5.89 1.44
C ALA A 429 -10.88 6.39 -0.01
N PRO A 430 -9.94 7.12 -0.64
CA PRO A 430 -10.13 7.65 -1.99
C PRO A 430 -10.15 6.53 -3.02
N GLN A 431 -11.00 6.65 -4.03
CA GLN A 431 -11.01 5.75 -5.18
C GLN A 431 -9.77 5.96 -6.07
N PHE A 432 -9.26 7.18 -6.15
CA PHE A 432 -7.99 7.46 -6.82
C PHE A 432 -7.22 8.63 -6.18
N VAL A 433 -5.93 8.69 -6.49
CA VAL A 433 -5.04 9.81 -6.17
C VAL A 433 -4.33 10.30 -7.43
N VAL A 434 -4.12 11.61 -7.51
CA VAL A 434 -3.20 12.22 -8.49
C VAL A 434 -2.00 12.78 -7.75
N HIS A 435 -0.79 12.35 -8.11
CA HIS A 435 0.43 13.04 -7.74
C HIS A 435 0.83 14.00 -8.86
N ALA A 436 0.75 15.29 -8.58
CA ALA A 436 0.86 16.36 -9.57
C ALA A 436 2.30 16.86 -9.80
N GLY A 437 3.29 15.98 -9.61
CA GLY A 437 4.71 16.28 -9.87
C GLY A 437 5.52 16.55 -8.61
N ASP A 438 6.84 16.65 -8.78
CA ASP A 438 7.82 16.80 -7.70
C ASP A 438 7.73 15.70 -6.65
N ILE A 439 7.77 14.47 -7.12
CA ILE A 439 7.70 13.27 -6.26
C ILE A 439 9.03 13.04 -5.56
N GLU A 440 10.14 13.35 -6.24
CA GLU A 440 11.50 13.31 -5.68
C GLU A 440 12.37 14.39 -6.36
N TYR A 441 13.36 14.88 -5.66
CA TYR A 441 14.20 15.99 -6.07
C TYR A 441 15.61 15.55 -6.38
N TYR A 442 16.00 15.42 -7.65
CA TYR A 442 17.36 15.05 -8.05
C TYR A 442 18.40 16.11 -7.66
N ASP A 443 18.01 17.37 -7.65
CA ASP A 443 18.83 18.55 -7.37
C ASP A 443 18.76 18.98 -5.90
N LYS A 444 18.53 18.06 -4.99
CA LYS A 444 18.64 18.27 -3.54
C LYS A 444 19.68 17.30 -2.96
N PRO A 445 20.32 17.68 -1.83
CA PRO A 445 21.39 16.90 -1.23
C PRO A 445 20.96 15.52 -0.75
N ASP A 446 21.94 14.72 -0.38
CA ASP A 446 21.83 13.44 0.31
C ASP A 446 21.14 12.33 -0.49
N PRO A 447 21.65 11.99 -1.70
CA PRO A 447 22.67 12.64 -2.52
C PRO A 447 22.12 13.66 -3.52
N TRP A 448 22.99 14.49 -4.10
CA TRP A 448 22.70 15.17 -5.37
C TRP A 448 22.73 14.13 -6.49
N ALA A 449 21.59 13.90 -7.14
CA ALA A 449 21.46 12.78 -8.09
C ALA A 449 22.02 13.12 -9.47
N LEU A 450 23.35 13.27 -9.56
CA LEU A 450 24.11 13.68 -10.75
C LEU A 450 24.38 12.55 -11.75
N THR A 451 23.88 11.33 -11.48
CA THR A 451 24.03 10.14 -12.32
C THR A 451 22.79 9.27 -12.27
N ILE A 452 22.55 8.43 -13.28
CA ILE A 452 21.40 7.51 -13.29
C ILE A 452 21.36 6.60 -12.04
N PRO A 453 22.48 5.98 -11.58
CA PRO A 453 22.44 5.19 -10.34
C PRO A 453 22.00 5.99 -9.10
N LEU A 454 22.40 7.27 -8.98
CA LEU A 454 21.97 8.14 -7.88
C LEU A 454 20.49 8.53 -7.99
N MET A 455 19.97 8.72 -9.21
CA MET A 455 18.54 8.94 -9.44
C MET A 455 17.72 7.69 -9.06
N ARG A 456 18.14 6.50 -9.49
CA ARG A 456 17.53 5.21 -9.11
C ARG A 456 17.55 4.99 -7.59
N PHE A 457 18.64 5.37 -6.93
CA PHE A 457 18.73 5.34 -5.47
C PHE A 457 17.65 6.19 -4.81
N LYS A 458 17.42 7.40 -5.28
CA LYS A 458 16.38 8.29 -4.76
C LYS A 458 14.97 7.71 -4.96
N TRP A 459 14.67 7.19 -6.15
CA TRP A 459 13.39 6.51 -6.41
C TRP A 459 13.20 5.26 -5.54
N GLY A 460 14.23 4.46 -5.38
CA GLY A 460 14.19 3.27 -4.53
C GLY A 460 13.81 3.60 -3.10
N ARG A 461 14.45 4.61 -2.49
CA ARG A 461 14.23 4.96 -1.09
C ARG A 461 12.89 5.62 -0.81
N ILE A 462 12.42 6.55 -1.67
CA ILE A 462 11.16 7.28 -1.41
C ILE A 462 9.95 6.36 -1.43
N PHE A 463 9.94 5.34 -2.32
CA PHE A 463 8.88 4.36 -2.39
C PHE A 463 9.09 3.11 -1.50
N ALA A 464 10.20 3.02 -0.78
CA ALA A 464 10.39 2.02 0.28
C ALA A 464 9.93 2.53 1.66
N LEU A 465 9.62 3.81 1.81
CA LEU A 465 9.05 4.37 3.03
C LEU A 465 7.68 3.73 3.31
N PRO A 466 7.43 3.19 4.52
CA PRO A 466 6.23 2.40 4.81
C PRO A 466 4.91 3.07 4.45
N ASN A 467 4.70 4.33 4.84
CA ASN A 467 3.46 5.06 4.56
C ASN A 467 3.23 5.26 3.06
N ASN A 468 4.28 5.65 2.32
CA ASN A 468 4.23 5.88 0.88
C ASN A 468 3.95 4.56 0.15
N ARG A 469 4.70 3.51 0.48
CA ARG A 469 4.59 2.17 -0.07
C ARG A 469 3.18 1.60 0.11
N ASP A 470 2.67 1.61 1.34
CA ASP A 470 1.35 1.04 1.67
C ASP A 470 0.21 1.78 0.95
N PHE A 471 0.29 3.11 0.87
CA PHE A 471 -0.72 3.91 0.19
C PHE A 471 -0.80 3.60 -1.31
N TYR A 472 0.32 3.67 -2.03
CA TYR A 472 0.34 3.45 -3.49
C TYR A 472 0.10 1.98 -3.87
N ASN A 473 0.47 1.04 -3.02
CA ASN A 473 0.17 -0.38 -3.22
C ASN A 473 -1.34 -0.69 -3.20
N ASN A 474 -2.14 0.18 -2.60
CA ASN A 474 -3.57 -0.08 -2.35
C ASN A 474 -4.51 0.98 -2.95
N THR A 475 -4.00 1.94 -3.72
CA THR A 475 -4.80 3.05 -4.27
C THR A 475 -4.57 3.17 -5.76
N THR A 476 -5.66 3.37 -6.54
CA THR A 476 -5.53 3.72 -7.96
C THR A 476 -4.86 5.09 -8.08
N SER A 477 -3.77 5.16 -8.85
CA SER A 477 -2.90 6.32 -8.87
C SER A 477 -2.71 6.86 -10.28
N TYR A 478 -2.48 8.15 -10.37
CA TYR A 478 -2.03 8.85 -11.58
C TYR A 478 -0.83 9.69 -11.20
N PHE A 479 0.26 9.56 -11.96
CA PHE A 479 1.50 10.27 -11.70
C PHE A 479 1.77 11.24 -12.84
N ILE A 480 2.02 12.49 -12.49
CA ILE A 480 2.52 13.53 -13.36
C ILE A 480 3.98 13.77 -12.92
N LYS A 481 4.90 13.93 -13.86
CA LYS A 481 6.24 14.40 -13.53
C LYS A 481 6.34 15.91 -13.64
N ASP A 482 7.27 16.50 -12.90
CA ASP A 482 7.65 17.88 -13.06
C ASP A 482 9.18 18.02 -13.25
N ASP A 483 9.75 19.20 -13.08
CA ASP A 483 11.16 19.48 -13.37
C ASP A 483 12.13 18.70 -12.50
N HIS A 484 11.90 18.61 -11.18
CA HIS A 484 12.73 17.87 -10.23
C HIS A 484 12.69 16.35 -10.43
N ASP A 485 11.58 15.82 -10.94
CA ASP A 485 11.42 14.40 -11.33
C ASP A 485 12.08 14.09 -12.68
N THR A 486 12.35 15.13 -13.47
CA THR A 486 12.91 15.00 -14.82
C THR A 486 14.42 15.19 -14.81
N LEU A 487 14.90 16.29 -14.24
CA LEU A 487 16.32 16.62 -14.21
C LEU A 487 16.71 17.53 -13.03
N ALA A 488 16.28 18.78 -13.05
CA ALA A 488 16.60 19.80 -12.02
C ALA A 488 15.61 20.98 -12.14
N ASN A 489 15.64 21.87 -11.15
CA ASN A 489 14.74 23.03 -11.09
C ASN A 489 14.61 23.75 -12.43
N ASP A 490 13.37 24.01 -12.83
CA ASP A 490 12.95 24.70 -14.07
C ASP A 490 13.51 24.07 -15.37
N SER A 491 13.78 22.76 -15.41
CA SER A 491 14.41 22.09 -16.55
C SER A 491 13.54 21.96 -17.81
N TRP A 492 14.21 21.95 -18.98
CA TRP A 492 13.61 21.72 -20.30
C TRP A 492 14.54 20.94 -21.22
N SER A 493 14.06 20.47 -22.38
CA SER A 493 14.80 19.65 -23.33
C SER A 493 16.13 20.28 -23.78
N GLY A 494 17.16 19.45 -23.93
CA GLY A 494 18.52 19.84 -24.29
C GLY A 494 19.41 20.23 -23.12
N GLN A 495 18.89 20.24 -21.88
CA GLN A 495 19.71 20.47 -20.69
C GLN A 495 20.35 19.18 -20.18
N THR A 496 21.35 19.34 -19.30
CA THR A 496 22.05 18.26 -18.62
C THR A 496 22.27 18.63 -17.15
N TYR A 497 22.24 17.61 -16.27
CA TYR A 497 22.54 17.74 -14.85
C TYR A 497 23.52 16.64 -14.44
N GLY A 498 24.78 17.00 -14.18
CA GLY A 498 25.83 15.99 -14.03
C GLY A 498 26.03 15.18 -15.32
N ALA A 499 26.07 13.88 -15.21
CA ALA A 499 26.22 12.96 -16.33
C ALA A 499 24.87 12.62 -17.03
N VAL A 500 23.76 13.24 -16.63
CA VAL A 500 22.42 12.89 -17.12
C VAL A 500 21.88 13.98 -18.05
N THR A 501 21.34 13.59 -19.19
CA THR A 501 20.59 14.45 -20.11
C THR A 501 19.12 14.55 -19.71
N PHE A 502 18.43 15.57 -20.19
CA PHE A 502 17.00 15.72 -19.97
C PHE A 502 16.21 14.51 -20.51
N GLU A 503 16.58 14.03 -21.68
CA GLU A 503 15.94 12.90 -22.35
C GLU A 503 16.14 11.59 -21.58
N GLU A 504 17.29 11.39 -20.95
CA GLU A 504 17.54 10.24 -20.05
C GLU A 504 16.68 10.35 -18.77
N GLY A 505 16.53 11.54 -18.19
CA GLY A 505 15.65 11.78 -17.06
C GLY A 505 14.17 11.51 -17.40
N VAL A 506 13.71 11.98 -18.55
CA VAL A 506 12.38 11.68 -19.09
C VAL A 506 12.17 10.17 -19.25
N LYS A 507 13.14 9.47 -19.82
CA LYS A 507 13.10 8.02 -20.00
C LYS A 507 13.06 7.28 -18.66
N LEU A 508 13.89 7.68 -17.71
CA LEU A 508 13.95 7.10 -16.38
C LEU A 508 12.58 7.14 -15.69
N PHE A 509 11.91 8.29 -15.70
CA PHE A 509 10.57 8.42 -15.13
C PHE A 509 9.55 7.58 -15.91
N ASN A 510 9.42 7.83 -17.20
CA ASN A 510 8.31 7.34 -18.01
C ASN A 510 8.38 5.84 -18.37
N GLU A 511 9.56 5.22 -18.38
CA GLU A 511 9.74 3.85 -18.86
C GLU A 511 10.23 2.90 -17.77
N GLU A 512 10.92 3.42 -16.75
CA GLU A 512 11.57 2.60 -15.75
C GLU A 512 10.91 2.71 -14.38
N GLN A 513 10.78 3.93 -13.82
CA GLN A 513 10.35 4.11 -12.44
C GLN A 513 8.84 4.17 -12.24
N PHE A 514 8.08 4.46 -13.29
CA PHE A 514 6.61 4.53 -13.22
C PHE A 514 5.95 3.68 -14.30
N PRO A 515 4.66 3.30 -14.11
CA PRO A 515 3.88 2.61 -15.12
C PRO A 515 3.91 3.34 -16.47
N SER A 516 4.34 2.64 -17.52
CA SER A 516 4.61 3.23 -18.83
C SER A 516 3.38 3.29 -19.73
N LYS A 517 3.31 4.35 -20.54
CA LYS A 517 2.32 4.52 -21.61
C LYS A 517 2.92 5.34 -22.76
N PRO A 518 2.62 5.03 -24.04
CA PRO A 518 3.12 5.80 -25.18
C PRO A 518 2.77 7.28 -25.14
N GLU A 519 1.47 7.60 -24.96
CA GLU A 519 1.03 8.97 -24.71
C GLU A 519 1.22 9.30 -23.23
N ARG A 520 1.85 10.44 -22.95
CA ARG A 520 2.21 10.89 -21.60
C ARG A 520 1.12 11.72 -20.92
N TYR A 521 -0.03 11.86 -21.55
CA TYR A 521 -1.22 12.55 -21.05
C TYR A 521 -2.46 11.70 -21.31
N GLN A 522 -3.52 11.93 -20.55
CA GLN A 522 -4.77 11.17 -20.72
C GLN A 522 -5.98 11.93 -20.17
N THR A 523 -7.16 11.55 -20.65
CA THR A 523 -8.42 11.84 -19.95
C THR A 523 -9.13 10.56 -19.56
N VAL A 524 -9.81 10.57 -18.42
CA VAL A 524 -10.56 9.42 -17.90
C VAL A 524 -11.85 9.87 -17.21
N ARG A 525 -12.96 9.24 -17.58
CA ARG A 525 -14.26 9.43 -16.91
C ARG A 525 -14.29 8.63 -15.60
N TRP A 526 -14.66 9.28 -14.50
CA TRP A 526 -14.95 8.64 -13.23
C TRP A 526 -16.45 8.77 -12.90
N GLY A 527 -17.27 7.89 -13.51
CA GLY A 527 -18.72 7.94 -13.42
C GLY A 527 -19.34 9.04 -14.31
N LYS A 528 -20.60 9.37 -14.02
CA LYS A 528 -21.37 10.34 -14.82
C LYS A 528 -20.81 11.76 -14.71
N ASP A 529 -20.42 12.19 -13.53
CA ASP A 529 -20.25 13.60 -13.22
C ASP A 529 -18.80 14.10 -13.23
N VAL A 530 -17.79 13.21 -13.14
CA VAL A 530 -16.38 13.60 -13.10
C VAL A 530 -15.63 13.12 -14.32
N GLN A 531 -14.85 14.01 -14.93
CA GLN A 531 -13.82 13.66 -15.90
C GLN A 531 -12.52 14.33 -15.53
N LEU A 532 -11.45 13.54 -15.56
CA LEU A 532 -10.10 13.92 -15.20
C LEU A 532 -9.24 14.08 -16.44
N TRP A 533 -8.44 15.14 -16.52
CA TRP A 533 -7.36 15.33 -17.49
C TRP A 533 -6.04 15.36 -16.74
N ILE A 534 -5.12 14.49 -17.13
CA ILE A 534 -3.73 14.40 -16.65
C ILE A 534 -2.86 15.02 -17.72
N LEU A 535 -2.22 16.15 -17.42
CA LEU A 535 -1.39 16.88 -18.38
C LEU A 535 0.08 16.53 -18.22
N GLU A 536 0.82 16.62 -19.32
CA GLU A 536 2.27 16.50 -19.36
C GLU A 536 2.88 17.90 -19.59
N GLY A 537 3.74 18.35 -18.68
CA GLY A 537 4.28 19.71 -18.68
C GLY A 537 5.75 19.84 -19.03
N ARG A 538 6.47 18.73 -19.29
CA ARG A 538 7.93 18.75 -19.49
C ARG A 538 8.38 18.22 -20.85
N ASP A 539 7.80 17.13 -21.38
CA ASP A 539 8.25 16.47 -22.60
C ASP A 539 8.20 17.35 -23.86
N TYR A 540 7.25 18.30 -23.89
CA TYR A 540 6.96 19.11 -25.09
C TYR A 540 7.30 20.59 -24.91
N ARG A 541 7.93 20.90 -23.79
CA ARG A 541 8.15 22.27 -23.33
C ARG A 541 9.21 23.00 -24.13
N SER A 542 8.90 24.23 -24.55
CA SER A 542 9.88 25.20 -25.05
C SER A 542 10.85 25.64 -23.92
N PRO A 543 12.09 26.06 -24.27
CA PRO A 543 13.00 26.64 -23.28
C PRO A 543 12.35 27.81 -22.53
N ASN A 544 12.52 27.85 -21.20
CA ASN A 544 11.93 28.91 -20.37
C ASN A 544 12.39 30.32 -20.78
N ASN A 545 13.62 30.45 -21.30
CA ASN A 545 14.21 31.71 -21.74
C ASN A 545 13.88 32.09 -23.20
N ALA A 546 13.11 31.29 -23.94
CA ALA A 546 12.61 31.66 -25.24
C ALA A 546 11.64 32.85 -25.11
N ALA A 547 11.52 33.69 -26.14
CA ALA A 547 10.52 34.76 -26.19
C ALA A 547 9.11 34.21 -26.12
N ASP A 548 8.22 34.84 -25.34
CA ASP A 548 6.82 34.45 -25.29
C ASP A 548 6.11 34.77 -26.65
N GLY A 549 5.13 33.98 -27.00
CA GLY A 549 4.39 34.14 -28.27
C GLY A 549 3.81 32.83 -28.78
N PRO A 550 3.26 32.81 -29.99
CA PRO A 550 2.47 31.70 -30.55
C PRO A 550 3.26 30.39 -30.70
N ASP A 551 4.58 30.45 -30.84
CA ASP A 551 5.46 29.30 -31.03
C ASP A 551 6.01 28.75 -29.71
N LYS A 552 5.85 29.48 -28.61
CA LYS A 552 6.29 29.04 -27.30
C LYS A 552 5.19 28.26 -26.59
N THR A 553 5.54 27.07 -26.06
CA THR A 553 4.56 26.16 -25.47
C THR A 553 5.10 25.37 -24.27
N ILE A 554 4.26 25.03 -23.34
CA ILE A 554 4.48 24.02 -22.30
C ILE A 554 3.90 22.68 -22.77
N LEU A 555 2.68 22.68 -23.30
CA LEU A 555 1.94 21.46 -23.62
C LEU A 555 2.28 20.86 -24.98
N GLY A 556 2.89 21.64 -25.89
CA GLY A 556 3.07 21.24 -27.28
C GLY A 556 1.76 21.28 -28.09
N ALA A 557 1.86 21.44 -29.38
CA ALA A 557 0.70 21.62 -30.26
C ALA A 557 -0.28 20.43 -30.22
N LYS A 558 0.25 19.19 -30.17
CA LYS A 558 -0.56 17.97 -30.22
C LYS A 558 -1.39 17.81 -28.93
N GLN A 559 -0.77 17.93 -27.76
CA GLN A 559 -1.48 17.81 -26.48
C GLN A 559 -2.50 18.95 -26.32
N LYS A 560 -2.12 20.18 -26.65
CA LYS A 560 -3.00 21.35 -26.60
C LYS A 560 -4.27 21.16 -27.43
N ALA A 561 -4.12 20.73 -28.70
CA ALA A 561 -5.27 20.47 -29.59
C ALA A 561 -6.15 19.33 -29.03
N TRP A 562 -5.56 18.27 -28.50
CA TRP A 562 -6.26 17.16 -27.86
C TRP A 562 -7.02 17.62 -26.61
N LEU A 563 -6.40 18.44 -25.77
CA LEU A 563 -7.01 18.95 -24.53
C LEU A 563 -8.26 19.76 -24.84
N ILE A 564 -8.15 20.75 -25.73
CA ILE A 564 -9.28 21.62 -26.11
C ILE A 564 -10.39 20.80 -26.75
N LYS A 565 -10.05 19.87 -27.65
CA LYS A 565 -11.04 18.99 -28.29
C LYS A 565 -11.81 18.17 -27.29
N THR A 566 -11.09 17.43 -26.42
CA THR A 566 -11.73 16.49 -25.48
C THR A 566 -12.48 17.20 -24.35
N LEU A 567 -12.10 18.43 -23.98
CA LEU A 567 -12.87 19.27 -23.05
C LEU A 567 -14.21 19.66 -23.66
N ASN A 568 -14.22 20.13 -24.93
CA ASN A 568 -15.45 20.50 -25.62
C ASN A 568 -16.38 19.30 -25.87
N GLU A 569 -15.85 18.12 -26.07
CA GLU A 569 -16.62 16.88 -26.27
C GLU A 569 -17.18 16.33 -24.97
N SER A 570 -16.70 16.77 -23.79
CA SER A 570 -17.08 16.24 -22.50
C SER A 570 -18.43 16.73 -22.00
N ASN A 571 -19.29 15.79 -21.65
CA ASN A 571 -20.55 16.06 -20.96
C ASN A 571 -20.49 15.79 -19.45
N ALA A 572 -19.28 15.70 -18.85
CA ALA A 572 -19.14 15.60 -17.39
C ALA A 572 -19.57 16.90 -16.73
N THR A 573 -20.19 16.80 -15.56
CA THR A 573 -20.55 17.96 -14.74
C THR A 573 -19.31 18.70 -14.27
N PHE A 574 -18.33 17.97 -13.72
CA PHE A 574 -17.07 18.50 -13.22
C PHE A 574 -15.89 18.00 -14.06
N LYS A 575 -15.10 18.93 -14.58
CA LYS A 575 -13.96 18.69 -15.44
C LYS A 575 -12.69 19.12 -14.71
N LEU A 576 -11.91 18.13 -14.24
CA LEU A 576 -10.75 18.32 -13.40
C LEU A 576 -9.48 18.27 -14.24
N ILE A 577 -8.82 19.40 -14.44
CA ILE A 577 -7.55 19.50 -15.15
C ILE A 577 -6.43 19.44 -14.11
N CYS A 578 -5.63 18.36 -14.10
CA CYS A 578 -4.45 18.23 -13.27
C CYS A 578 -3.20 18.60 -14.07
N SER A 579 -2.53 19.67 -13.65
CA SER A 579 -1.32 20.23 -14.26
C SER A 579 -0.15 20.15 -13.28
N PRO A 580 1.08 19.87 -13.73
CA PRO A 580 2.24 19.93 -12.84
C PRO A 580 2.52 21.33 -12.32
N THR A 581 2.18 22.38 -13.09
CA THR A 581 2.43 23.79 -12.75
C THR A 581 1.16 24.63 -12.87
N PRO A 582 1.09 25.83 -12.26
CA PRO A 582 -0.06 26.73 -12.34
C PRO A 582 -0.43 27.14 -13.78
N ILE A 583 -1.74 27.23 -14.04
CA ILE A 583 -2.30 27.77 -15.28
C ILE A 583 -2.98 29.13 -15.03
N ILE A 584 -3.54 29.31 -13.83
CA ILE A 584 -4.30 30.50 -13.45
C ILE A 584 -3.46 31.38 -12.49
N GLY A 585 -2.93 30.79 -11.42
CA GLY A 585 -2.17 31.52 -10.41
C GLY A 585 -3.07 32.24 -9.39
N PRO A 586 -2.61 33.31 -8.73
CA PRO A 586 -1.36 34.04 -9.01
C PRO A 586 -0.11 33.29 -8.56
N ASP A 587 1.01 33.59 -9.21
CA ASP A 587 2.32 33.09 -8.82
C ASP A 587 3.29 34.25 -8.53
N ARG A 588 4.51 33.90 -8.09
CA ARG A 588 5.59 34.83 -7.79
C ARG A 588 6.02 35.60 -9.05
N ASP A 589 6.22 36.89 -8.94
CA ASP A 589 6.56 37.78 -10.06
C ASP A 589 7.92 37.42 -10.73
N ASN A 590 8.81 36.74 -10.01
CA ASN A 590 10.12 36.35 -10.51
C ASN A 590 10.16 34.95 -11.17
N LYS A 591 9.06 34.19 -11.16
CA LYS A 591 8.98 32.89 -11.82
C LYS A 591 8.74 33.06 -13.33
N LYS A 592 9.27 32.12 -14.12
CA LYS A 592 9.25 32.19 -15.58
C LYS A 592 8.96 30.83 -16.25
N ASP A 593 8.28 29.94 -15.57
CA ASP A 593 8.24 28.54 -15.87
C ASP A 593 6.81 27.95 -16.04
N ASN A 594 5.77 28.77 -15.94
CA ASN A 594 4.41 28.29 -16.00
C ASN A 594 3.45 29.27 -16.69
N HIS A 595 2.22 28.86 -16.96
CA HIS A 595 1.22 29.63 -17.71
C HIS A 595 0.68 30.85 -16.95
N ALA A 596 0.87 30.91 -15.64
CA ALA A 596 0.47 32.06 -14.82
C ALA A 596 1.51 33.19 -14.82
N ASN A 597 2.64 33.03 -15.52
CA ASN A 597 3.72 34.02 -15.62
C ASN A 597 3.83 34.63 -17.02
N ASP A 598 4.45 35.79 -17.08
CA ASP A 598 4.66 36.55 -18.36
C ASP A 598 5.37 35.74 -19.44
N ASN A 599 6.26 34.82 -19.05
CA ASN A 599 7.06 34.03 -19.99
C ASN A 599 6.28 32.97 -20.78
N PHE A 600 5.09 32.56 -20.35
CA PHE A 600 4.18 31.65 -21.04
C PHE A 600 2.75 32.19 -21.04
N SER A 601 2.60 33.47 -20.90
CA SER A 601 1.29 34.12 -20.84
C SER A 601 0.47 33.93 -22.11
N TYR A 602 1.11 33.92 -23.29
CA TYR A 602 0.40 33.73 -24.57
C TYR A 602 -0.34 32.38 -24.60
N GLU A 603 0.33 31.28 -24.27
CA GLU A 603 -0.34 29.97 -24.17
C GLU A 603 -1.31 29.91 -22.97
N GLY A 604 -0.94 30.54 -21.84
CA GLY A 604 -1.78 30.65 -20.65
C GLY A 604 -3.10 31.34 -20.90
N ASP A 605 -3.07 32.52 -21.55
CA ASP A 605 -4.28 33.28 -21.91
C ASP A 605 -5.19 32.48 -22.83
N MET A 606 -4.59 31.84 -23.84
CA MET A 606 -5.33 31.02 -24.80
C MET A 606 -6.00 29.82 -24.08
N LEU A 607 -5.32 29.18 -23.13
CA LEU A 607 -5.89 28.07 -22.35
C LEU A 607 -7.00 28.57 -21.42
N ARG A 608 -6.79 29.65 -20.68
CA ARG A 608 -7.81 30.24 -19.79
C ARG A 608 -9.07 30.63 -20.59
N GLN A 609 -8.90 31.26 -21.74
CA GLN A 609 -10.02 31.58 -22.60
C GLN A 609 -10.74 30.33 -23.13
N ALA A 610 -10.01 29.29 -23.54
CA ALA A 610 -10.62 28.05 -24.01
C ALA A 610 -11.38 27.31 -22.87
N PHE A 611 -10.85 27.30 -21.68
CA PHE A 611 -11.45 26.65 -20.49
C PHE A 611 -12.71 27.38 -20.03
N SER A 612 -12.71 28.70 -20.03
CA SER A 612 -13.88 29.51 -19.62
C SER A 612 -15.10 29.30 -20.48
N ASN A 613 -14.94 28.83 -21.71
CA ASN A 613 -16.03 28.50 -22.62
C ASN A 613 -16.66 27.12 -22.34
N VAL A 614 -16.08 26.33 -21.42
CA VAL A 614 -16.54 24.97 -21.11
C VAL A 614 -17.02 24.92 -19.66
N PRO A 615 -18.30 24.65 -19.41
CA PRO A 615 -18.84 24.60 -18.07
C PRO A 615 -18.16 23.54 -17.17
N GLY A 616 -17.97 23.85 -15.89
CA GLY A 616 -17.50 22.91 -14.88
C GLY A 616 -16.00 22.59 -14.91
N VAL A 617 -15.21 23.39 -15.64
CA VAL A 617 -13.73 23.25 -15.64
C VAL A 617 -13.13 23.85 -14.38
N MET A 618 -12.23 23.11 -13.77
CA MET A 618 -11.40 23.50 -12.62
C MET A 618 -9.97 23.01 -12.83
N VAL A 619 -9.00 23.79 -12.39
CA VAL A 619 -7.57 23.44 -12.47
C VAL A 619 -7.07 23.03 -11.09
N PHE A 620 -6.26 21.97 -11.06
CA PHE A 620 -5.51 21.52 -9.89
C PHE A 620 -4.04 21.47 -10.25
N CYS A 621 -3.19 22.13 -9.48
CA CYS A 621 -1.78 22.24 -9.84
C CYS A 621 -0.82 21.79 -8.75
N GLY A 622 0.36 21.33 -9.20
CA GLY A 622 1.55 21.07 -8.40
C GLY A 622 2.50 22.27 -8.30
N ASP A 623 3.79 21.99 -8.08
CA ASP A 623 4.94 22.92 -8.06
C ASP A 623 4.89 23.98 -6.93
N ARG A 624 3.74 24.34 -6.40
CA ARG A 624 3.61 25.39 -5.39
C ARG A 624 3.69 24.82 -3.98
N HIS A 625 4.65 25.34 -3.20
CA HIS A 625 4.90 24.88 -1.84
C HIS A 625 4.03 25.62 -0.81
N TRP A 626 2.81 25.98 -1.19
CA TRP A 626 1.76 26.56 -0.35
C TRP A 626 0.39 26.15 -0.89
N GLN A 627 -0.57 26.10 0.00
CA GLN A 627 -1.97 25.78 -0.34
C GLN A 627 -2.73 27.06 -0.74
N TYR A 628 -3.49 26.99 -1.81
CA TYR A 628 -4.37 28.09 -2.21
C TYR A 628 -5.57 27.61 -3.02
N ALA A 629 -6.63 28.41 -2.97
CA ALA A 629 -7.69 28.43 -3.96
C ALA A 629 -7.78 29.83 -4.54
N SER A 630 -7.80 29.93 -5.86
CA SER A 630 -7.88 31.21 -6.56
C SER A 630 -8.93 31.17 -7.67
N VAL A 631 -9.40 32.37 -8.04
CA VAL A 631 -10.34 32.60 -9.14
C VAL A 631 -9.76 33.66 -10.03
N ASP A 632 -9.60 33.32 -11.31
CA ASP A 632 -9.20 34.28 -12.32
C ASP A 632 -10.26 35.41 -12.47
N SER A 633 -9.80 36.66 -12.42
CA SER A 633 -10.70 37.81 -12.42
C SER A 633 -11.46 38.02 -13.72
N GLN A 634 -10.90 37.57 -14.86
CA GLN A 634 -11.47 37.76 -16.20
C GLN A 634 -12.34 36.55 -16.59
N THR A 635 -11.84 35.34 -16.40
CA THR A 635 -12.47 34.12 -16.89
C THR A 635 -13.33 33.39 -15.83
N GLN A 636 -13.21 33.77 -14.54
CA GLN A 636 -13.89 33.15 -13.39
C GLN A 636 -13.52 31.67 -13.19
N LEU A 637 -12.43 31.22 -13.78
CA LEU A 637 -11.90 29.87 -13.60
C LEU A 637 -11.29 29.69 -12.21
N TRP A 638 -11.51 28.52 -11.60
CA TRP A 638 -10.93 28.12 -10.34
C TRP A 638 -9.64 27.33 -10.52
N GLU A 639 -8.64 27.67 -9.70
CA GLU A 639 -7.44 26.85 -9.52
C GLU A 639 -7.20 26.54 -8.04
N PHE A 640 -6.78 25.30 -7.79
CA PHE A 640 -6.47 24.78 -6.48
C PHE A 640 -5.03 24.29 -6.45
N GLY A 641 -4.18 24.90 -5.65
CA GLY A 641 -2.83 24.44 -5.35
C GLY A 641 -2.84 23.58 -4.08
N CYS A 642 -2.39 22.33 -4.19
CA CYS A 642 -2.45 21.39 -3.07
C CYS A 642 -1.46 21.69 -1.93
N GLY A 643 -0.41 22.48 -2.20
CA GLY A 643 0.71 22.67 -1.28
C GLY A 643 1.61 21.43 -1.23
N PRO A 644 2.77 21.54 -0.53
CA PRO A 644 3.73 20.44 -0.46
C PRO A 644 3.21 19.30 0.44
N GLY A 645 3.61 18.07 0.15
CA GLY A 645 3.21 16.88 0.90
C GLY A 645 3.83 16.76 2.30
N SER A 646 4.50 17.80 2.79
CA SER A 646 5.14 17.84 4.10
C SER A 646 5.23 19.28 4.61
N GLU A 647 5.00 19.49 5.91
CA GLU A 647 5.23 20.80 6.55
C GLU A 647 6.69 21.26 6.51
N LYS A 648 7.62 20.35 6.33
CA LYS A 648 9.06 20.67 6.20
C LYS A 648 9.43 21.17 4.80
N HIS A 649 8.49 21.23 3.88
CA HIS A 649 8.71 21.62 2.49
C HIS A 649 8.01 22.92 2.10
N GLU A 650 7.35 23.57 3.03
CA GLU A 650 6.73 24.88 2.83
C GLU A 650 7.76 25.97 2.52
N LEU A 651 7.59 26.70 1.44
CA LEU A 651 8.42 27.88 1.10
C LEU A 651 7.90 28.58 -0.15
N GLY A 652 8.43 29.76 -0.41
CA GLY A 652 8.30 30.41 -1.71
C GLY A 652 7.19 31.45 -1.80
N TRP A 653 6.23 31.45 -0.88
CA TRP A 653 5.24 32.53 -0.76
C TRP A 653 5.33 33.16 0.63
N LYS A 654 4.98 34.43 0.74
CA LYS A 654 4.99 35.15 2.02
C LYS A 654 3.63 34.97 2.67
N GLU A 655 3.62 34.49 3.90
CA GLU A 655 2.40 34.41 4.70
C GLU A 655 1.73 35.78 4.82
N GLY A 656 0.41 35.84 4.59
CA GLY A 656 -0.36 37.11 4.60
C GLY A 656 -0.28 37.90 3.31
N ASP A 657 0.53 37.56 2.31
CA ASP A 657 0.52 38.17 0.97
C ASP A 657 -0.64 37.67 0.14
N THR A 658 -1.85 38.07 0.51
CA THR A 658 -3.09 37.69 -0.19
C THR A 658 -3.30 38.57 -1.41
N ARG A 659 -3.46 37.96 -2.59
CA ARG A 659 -3.79 38.66 -3.83
C ARG A 659 -5.30 38.66 -4.05
N PRO A 660 -5.85 39.57 -4.90
CA PRO A 660 -7.30 39.67 -5.17
C PRO A 660 -7.94 38.36 -5.68
N GLU A 661 -7.18 37.54 -6.38
CA GLU A 661 -7.61 36.25 -6.91
C GLU A 661 -7.79 35.20 -5.83
N HIS A 662 -7.03 35.27 -4.71
CA HIS A 662 -7.10 34.29 -3.64
C HIS A 662 -8.47 34.27 -2.96
N ARG A 663 -9.02 33.06 -2.82
CA ARG A 663 -10.18 32.75 -1.97
C ARG A 663 -9.74 32.01 -0.71
N PHE A 664 -8.56 31.42 -0.76
CA PHE A 664 -7.87 30.77 0.33
C PHE A 664 -6.36 30.82 0.07
N LEU A 665 -5.59 31.03 1.13
CA LEU A 665 -4.12 30.99 1.09
C LEU A 665 -3.60 30.48 2.44
N ARG A 666 -2.72 29.49 2.40
CA ARG A 666 -2.05 28.92 3.59
C ARG A 666 -0.66 28.46 3.19
N VAL A 667 0.36 29.05 3.79
CA VAL A 667 1.77 28.71 3.49
C VAL A 667 2.22 27.58 4.42
N GLN A 668 1.67 26.39 4.21
CA GLN A 668 1.97 25.18 4.96
C GLN A 668 1.73 23.94 4.08
N GLY A 669 2.21 22.78 4.55
CA GLY A 669 2.03 21.51 3.86
C GLY A 669 0.64 20.89 4.03
N GLY A 670 0.31 19.94 3.16
CA GLY A 670 -0.94 19.21 3.18
C GLY A 670 -1.29 18.54 1.85
N PHE A 671 -2.57 18.39 1.59
CA PHE A 671 -3.10 17.80 0.35
C PHE A 671 -4.52 18.29 0.07
N LEU A 672 -5.03 18.00 -1.12
CA LEU A 672 -6.43 18.23 -1.50
C LEU A 672 -7.23 16.93 -1.46
N SER A 673 -8.50 17.00 -1.07
CA SER A 673 -9.50 16.00 -1.38
C SER A 673 -10.67 16.59 -2.15
N GLY A 674 -11.25 15.77 -3.04
CA GLY A 674 -12.51 16.06 -3.69
C GLY A 674 -13.53 14.95 -3.39
N GLU A 675 -14.77 15.36 -3.16
CA GLU A 675 -15.87 14.44 -2.88
C GLU A 675 -17.09 14.81 -3.72
N VAL A 676 -17.53 13.86 -4.55
CA VAL A 676 -18.80 13.98 -5.28
C VAL A 676 -19.87 13.22 -4.50
N SER A 677 -20.94 13.91 -4.15
CA SER A 677 -22.08 13.37 -3.44
C SER A 677 -23.40 13.74 -4.15
N TYR A 678 -24.46 13.00 -3.82
CA TYR A 678 -25.81 13.18 -4.32
C TYR A 678 -26.74 13.40 -3.11
N PRO A 679 -26.93 14.66 -2.66
CA PRO A 679 -27.75 14.96 -1.50
C PRO A 679 -29.21 14.51 -1.70
N ASP A 680 -29.84 13.93 -0.69
CA ASP A 680 -31.26 13.66 -0.57
C ASP A 680 -31.91 12.89 -1.75
N ASN A 681 -31.22 11.87 -2.29
CA ASN A 681 -31.66 11.13 -3.48
C ASN A 681 -31.89 12.00 -4.73
N GLN A 682 -31.28 13.19 -4.77
CA GLN A 682 -31.29 14.05 -5.95
C GLN A 682 -30.43 13.47 -7.06
N THR A 683 -30.81 13.75 -8.31
CA THR A 683 -30.00 13.39 -9.48
C THR A 683 -28.85 14.37 -9.72
N ALA A 684 -28.86 15.49 -9.01
CA ALA A 684 -27.88 16.56 -9.07
C ALA A 684 -26.65 16.26 -8.17
N ALA A 685 -25.48 16.28 -8.76
CA ALA A 685 -24.22 16.04 -8.04
C ALA A 685 -23.71 17.33 -7.38
N THR A 686 -23.08 17.20 -6.24
CA THR A 686 -22.30 18.28 -5.61
C THR A 686 -20.87 17.84 -5.48
N LEU A 687 -19.94 18.64 -5.96
CA LEU A 687 -18.48 18.46 -5.76
C LEU A 687 -18.04 19.33 -4.58
N THR A 688 -17.45 18.72 -3.58
CA THR A 688 -16.83 19.41 -2.44
C THR A 688 -15.32 19.24 -2.51
N ILE A 689 -14.57 20.35 -2.60
CA ILE A 689 -13.10 20.39 -2.56
C ILE A 689 -12.66 20.87 -1.19
N ARG A 690 -11.71 20.18 -0.57
CA ARG A 690 -11.13 20.54 0.72
C ARG A 690 -9.61 20.56 0.63
N HIS A 691 -8.99 21.60 1.20
CA HIS A 691 -7.59 21.52 1.61
C HIS A 691 -7.53 20.85 2.98
N HIS A 692 -6.55 20.01 3.16
CA HIS A 692 -6.23 19.36 4.44
C HIS A 692 -4.82 19.72 4.86
N ASP A 693 -4.58 19.78 6.16
CA ASP A 693 -3.21 19.74 6.69
C ASP A 693 -2.58 18.36 6.50
N VAL A 694 -1.33 18.17 6.90
CA VAL A 694 -0.63 16.89 6.78
C VAL A 694 -1.25 15.76 7.64
N ASN A 695 -2.06 16.08 8.64
CA ASN A 695 -2.73 15.12 9.51
C ASN A 695 -4.15 14.77 9.01
N GLY A 696 -4.59 15.37 7.91
CA GLY A 696 -5.91 15.14 7.33
C GLY A 696 -7.03 16.02 7.90
N ILE A 697 -6.71 17.05 8.69
CA ILE A 697 -7.70 17.99 9.21
C ILE A 697 -8.08 18.97 8.09
N PRO A 698 -9.35 19.11 7.73
CA PRO A 698 -9.78 20.09 6.75
C PRO A 698 -9.50 21.53 7.23
N VAL A 699 -8.86 22.33 6.38
CA VAL A 699 -8.51 23.73 6.64
C VAL A 699 -9.25 24.71 5.73
N SER A 700 -9.85 24.23 4.64
CA SER A 700 -10.79 24.96 3.80
C SER A 700 -11.81 24.03 3.15
N GLU A 701 -12.95 24.55 2.76
CA GLU A 701 -13.99 23.81 2.03
C GLU A 701 -14.65 24.70 1.00
N PHE A 702 -14.81 24.18 -0.23
CA PHE A 702 -15.52 24.80 -1.34
C PHE A 702 -16.54 23.82 -1.91
N ARG A 703 -17.77 24.25 -2.13
CA ARG A 703 -18.85 23.41 -2.67
C ARG A 703 -19.35 23.94 -4.00
N PHE A 704 -19.43 23.04 -4.96
CA PHE A 704 -19.84 23.30 -6.33
C PHE A 704 -21.05 22.43 -6.69
N PRO A 705 -22.27 23.00 -6.78
CA PRO A 705 -23.42 22.26 -7.26
C PRO A 705 -23.32 21.98 -8.77
N ASP A 706 -24.07 21.02 -9.28
CA ASP A 706 -24.10 20.67 -10.71
C ASP A 706 -24.60 21.83 -11.61
N SER A 707 -25.30 22.80 -11.01
CA SER A 707 -25.73 24.03 -11.67
C SER A 707 -24.65 25.11 -11.74
N LEU A 708 -23.37 24.76 -11.90
CA LEU A 708 -22.34 25.71 -12.30
C LEU A 708 -22.67 26.29 -13.71
N SER A 709 -23.84 26.97 -13.82
CA SER A 709 -24.07 27.91 -14.86
C SER A 709 -23.09 29.06 -14.65
N ILE A 710 -22.16 29.25 -15.56
CA ILE A 710 -21.40 30.49 -15.69
C ILE A 710 -22.41 31.62 -15.58
N PRO A 711 -22.32 32.56 -14.65
CA PRO A 711 -23.07 33.80 -14.79
C PRO A 711 -22.71 34.40 -16.12
N LYS A 712 -23.73 34.59 -17.01
CA LYS A 712 -23.55 35.28 -18.28
C LYS A 712 -23.14 36.71 -18.05
#